data_60bf8fc2ff6a875ee3f9509503d9ee73
#
_entry.id   60bf8fc2ff6a875ee3f9509503d9ee73
#
_cell.length_a   1.000
_cell.length_b   1.000
_cell.length_c   1.000
_cell.angle_alpha   90.00
_cell.angle_beta   90.00
_cell.angle_gamma   90.00
#
_symmetry.space_group_name_H-M   'P 1'
#
loop_
_entity.id
_entity.type
_entity.pdbx_description
1 polymer ?
#
loop_
_entity_poly.entity_id
_entity_poly.type
_entity_poly.pdbx_seq_one_letter_code
_entity_poly.pdbx_strand_id
1 'polypeptide(L)'
;MRGSLGVMYLRTQRCWTTATIAARVRSLRAYSLATSAVSSGKVYKQEAIRQRSLQDPEGFWMEAQRGIDWIVPPTRALSMPSSPTLLHKAQWFADGKLNVCYNALDRHVNGGRAGQTALIYDSPVTGTVTKFTYEEMLGRVKRVATMLRDNGVGKGDRVLVYMGAVPEAIVAMLACARLGAIHSVVFGGFAALELAKRIEDCRPKVVLASSCGIEGMSKVVPYKPLLDSALEMCVHRPTKVVVLQRPQLPATLKDGEESWRDAVDGIANDRVFHGYETVGANDPLYILYTSGTTGMPKGVVRPSGGHAVVLHYTMNKMYACGPGQVYWAASDLGWILGHSYMCYGPLLNGSTSVLYEGKPVGTPDPSAYYRVMAEHNVTTFFTAPTALMILRREDPNGEYRKKYDLSHVKAMFVAGERCPPEIHRWWVRRVTDVDDTGKALHPIQTPVTNVVSDNWWQTETGSPLAGLAIGLSDKGAQLPPVKYGSAGMPVQGVDLRILRIRDEFDEDGGVDSAPEEVARGVVGYVTVKLPLPPGVMTTLWGDEERFFDAYFRRFPGYYDTGDTGIIDTDGYVHILSRADDIINVAAHRISTSVIEEVVVENSEIAECCVVARGHPIKGSVPVVVAVWKHQKRSRSVEQVKDEVVEAVRNRVGAFTSLYRENVVFVERLPKTRSGKVLRKMIRSMISALLSSKAAGLGDIPTPATIEDDAVKGEIWAALSDWITRGKRD
;
A
#
# COMPACT_ATOMS: atom_id res chain seq x y z
N MET A 1 -50.80 -43.69 4.60
CA MET A 1 -49.48 -43.44 5.26
C MET A 1 -48.50 -42.70 4.35
N ARG A 2 -48.80 -41.48 3.91
CA ARG A 2 -47.89 -40.64 3.06
C ARG A 2 -47.91 -39.16 3.45
N GLY A 3 -48.10 -38.86 4.73
CA GLY A 3 -48.23 -37.45 5.18
C GLY A 3 -47.33 -36.99 6.31
N SER A 4 -46.53 -37.85 6.94
CA SER A 4 -45.78 -37.49 8.16
C SER A 4 -44.27 -37.35 7.96
N LEU A 5 -43.68 -37.85 6.88
CA LEU A 5 -42.23 -37.75 6.62
C LEU A 5 -41.76 -36.41 6.04
N GLY A 6 -42.63 -35.70 5.30
CA GLY A 6 -42.27 -34.39 4.69
C GLY A 6 -42.19 -33.23 5.69
N VAL A 7 -43.01 -33.27 6.75
CA VAL A 7 -43.05 -32.20 7.77
C VAL A 7 -41.89 -32.31 8.75
N MET A 8 -41.37 -33.50 8.99
CA MET A 8 -40.22 -33.72 9.88
C MET A 8 -38.90 -33.33 9.23
N TYR A 9 -38.75 -33.48 7.91
CA TYR A 9 -37.55 -33.08 7.17
C TYR A 9 -37.41 -31.56 7.05
N LEU A 10 -38.50 -30.83 6.84
CA LEU A 10 -38.50 -29.37 6.81
C LEU A 10 -38.30 -28.73 8.19
N ARG A 11 -38.74 -29.37 9.28
CA ARG A 11 -38.46 -28.87 10.64
C ARG A 11 -37.01 -29.06 11.05
N THR A 12 -36.34 -30.12 10.67
CA THR A 12 -34.92 -30.35 11.00
C THR A 12 -33.99 -29.41 10.22
N GLN A 13 -34.28 -29.11 8.94
CA GLN A 13 -33.48 -28.12 8.19
C GLN A 13 -33.63 -26.69 8.71
N ARG A 14 -34.84 -26.26 9.14
CA ARG A 14 -35.05 -24.95 9.75
C ARG A 14 -34.36 -24.82 11.11
N CYS A 15 -34.30 -25.85 11.92
CA CYS A 15 -33.58 -25.81 13.21
C CYS A 15 -32.05 -25.73 13.03
N TRP A 16 -31.49 -26.42 12.03
CA TRP A 16 -30.03 -26.36 11.78
C TRP A 16 -29.55 -24.98 11.27
N THR A 17 -30.30 -24.36 10.36
CA THR A 17 -29.95 -23.02 9.84
C THR A 17 -30.05 -21.95 10.93
N THR A 18 -31.07 -21.99 11.78
CA THR A 18 -31.24 -20.98 12.86
C THR A 18 -30.19 -21.16 13.97
N ALA A 19 -29.84 -22.38 14.33
CA ALA A 19 -28.81 -22.66 15.33
C ALA A 19 -27.41 -22.29 14.83
N THR A 20 -27.11 -22.53 13.56
CA THR A 20 -25.82 -22.14 12.94
C THR A 20 -25.69 -20.62 12.79
N ILE A 21 -26.75 -19.92 12.41
CA ILE A 21 -26.78 -18.45 12.36
C ILE A 21 -26.64 -17.87 13.77
N ALA A 22 -27.34 -18.41 14.76
CA ALA A 22 -27.25 -17.95 16.14
C ALA A 22 -25.84 -18.17 16.77
N ALA A 23 -25.18 -19.28 16.45
CA ALA A 23 -23.81 -19.56 16.90
C ALA A 23 -22.78 -18.60 16.24
N ARG A 24 -22.92 -18.33 14.93
CA ARG A 24 -22.09 -17.36 14.21
C ARG A 24 -22.35 -15.92 14.62
N VAL A 25 -23.60 -15.53 14.85
CA VAL A 25 -23.96 -14.20 15.39
C VAL A 25 -23.43 -14.03 16.82
N ARG A 26 -23.39 -15.09 17.64
CA ARG A 26 -22.75 -15.05 18.96
C ARG A 26 -21.23 -14.84 18.87
N SER A 27 -20.56 -15.47 17.91
CA SER A 27 -19.12 -15.26 17.69
C SER A 27 -18.81 -13.85 17.19
N LEU A 28 -19.65 -13.27 16.31
CA LEU A 28 -19.54 -11.89 15.83
C LEU A 28 -19.96 -10.87 16.91
N ARG A 29 -20.96 -11.18 17.76
CA ARG A 29 -21.29 -10.37 18.96
C ARG A 29 -20.13 -10.35 19.97
N ALA A 30 -19.44 -11.48 20.19
CA ALA A 30 -18.23 -11.51 21.02
C ALA A 30 -17.12 -10.65 20.42
N TYR A 31 -17.03 -10.55 19.11
CA TYR A 31 -16.09 -9.70 18.39
C TYR A 31 -16.47 -8.20 18.44
N SER A 32 -17.76 -7.87 18.34
CA SER A 32 -18.27 -6.48 18.36
C SER A 32 -18.40 -5.93 19.79
N LEU A 33 -18.81 -6.74 20.76
CA LEU A 33 -18.96 -6.33 22.18
C LEU A 33 -17.61 -6.24 22.91
N ALA A 34 -16.55 -6.87 22.38
CA ALA A 34 -15.18 -6.72 22.92
C ALA A 34 -14.60 -5.31 22.72
N THR A 35 -15.26 -4.43 21.96
CA THR A 35 -14.84 -3.03 21.79
C THR A 35 -15.23 -2.12 22.96
N SER A 36 -16.07 -2.58 23.92
CA SER A 36 -16.55 -1.75 25.04
C SER A 36 -16.06 -2.22 26.44
N ALA A 37 -15.32 -3.33 26.53
CA ALA A 37 -14.86 -3.83 27.83
C ALA A 37 -13.50 -4.51 27.69
N VAL A 38 -12.40 -3.76 27.78
CA VAL A 38 -11.07 -4.36 27.99
C VAL A 38 -10.27 -3.53 29.00
N SER A 39 -10.38 -3.92 30.24
CA SER A 39 -9.29 -3.85 31.20
C SER A 39 -9.00 -5.28 31.67
N SER A 40 -8.49 -6.14 30.82
CA SER A 40 -8.01 -7.47 31.22
C SER A 40 -6.62 -7.67 30.64
N GLY A 41 -5.64 -7.98 31.46
CA GLY A 41 -4.24 -8.26 31.10
C GLY A 41 -4.08 -9.49 30.20
N LYS A 42 -4.87 -9.61 29.14
CA LYS A 42 -4.91 -10.73 28.20
C LYS A 42 -3.84 -10.52 27.14
N VAL A 43 -2.81 -11.33 27.17
CA VAL A 43 -1.77 -11.35 26.13
C VAL A 43 -2.29 -12.18 24.97
N TYR A 44 -2.50 -11.54 23.81
CA TYR A 44 -2.87 -12.22 22.57
C TYR A 44 -1.69 -13.04 22.01
N LYS A 45 -1.99 -14.14 21.33
CA LYS A 45 -0.96 -15.00 20.69
C LYS A 45 -0.03 -14.20 19.76
N GLN A 46 -0.57 -13.22 19.01
CA GLN A 46 0.23 -12.33 18.16
C GLN A 46 1.32 -11.62 18.96
N GLU A 47 0.99 -11.05 20.13
CA GLU A 47 1.94 -10.33 20.96
C GLU A 47 2.97 -11.29 21.60
N ALA A 48 2.54 -12.46 22.06
CA ALA A 48 3.46 -13.47 22.60
C ALA A 48 4.51 -13.91 21.57
N ILE A 49 4.09 -14.15 20.31
CA ILE A 49 4.99 -14.51 19.22
C ILE A 49 5.88 -13.32 18.84
N ARG A 50 5.34 -12.09 18.85
CA ARG A 50 6.14 -10.89 18.62
C ARG A 50 7.23 -10.73 19.67
N GLN A 51 6.91 -10.89 20.96
CA GLN A 51 7.89 -10.83 22.04
C GLN A 51 8.99 -11.89 21.85
N ARG A 52 8.64 -13.15 21.49
CA ARG A 52 9.62 -14.17 21.15
C ARG A 52 10.53 -13.71 20.01
N SER A 53 9.98 -13.12 18.94
CA SER A 53 10.77 -12.66 17.80
C SER A 53 11.72 -11.52 18.10
N LEU A 54 11.46 -10.74 19.17
CA LEU A 54 12.35 -9.67 19.64
C LEU A 54 13.39 -10.17 20.67
N GLN A 55 13.02 -11.16 21.50
CA GLN A 55 13.91 -11.73 22.51
C GLN A 55 14.91 -12.72 21.91
N ASP A 56 14.49 -13.49 20.91
CA ASP A 56 15.30 -14.44 20.15
C ASP A 56 15.11 -14.25 18.65
N PRO A 57 15.62 -13.15 18.07
CA PRO A 57 15.50 -12.91 16.63
C PRO A 57 16.25 -13.96 15.81
N GLU A 58 17.38 -14.49 16.32
CA GLU A 58 18.15 -15.52 15.65
C GLU A 58 17.32 -16.80 15.48
N GLY A 59 16.85 -17.41 16.58
CA GLY A 59 16.08 -18.65 16.53
C GLY A 59 14.75 -18.48 15.79
N PHE A 60 14.07 -17.34 15.97
CA PHE A 60 12.80 -17.07 15.32
C PHE A 60 12.91 -17.02 13.79
N TRP A 61 13.88 -16.24 13.26
CA TRP A 61 14.03 -16.10 11.82
C TRP A 61 14.74 -17.29 11.17
N MET A 62 15.57 -18.04 11.93
CA MET A 62 16.08 -19.34 11.48
C MET A 62 14.98 -20.41 11.37
N GLU A 63 13.90 -20.31 12.13
CA GLU A 63 12.70 -21.12 11.94
C GLU A 63 11.92 -20.67 10.70
N ALA A 64 11.66 -19.37 10.55
CA ALA A 64 10.86 -18.80 9.47
C ALA A 64 11.48 -19.01 8.08
N GLN A 65 12.81 -18.94 7.96
CA GLN A 65 13.53 -19.12 6.69
C GLN A 65 13.37 -20.51 6.08
N ARG A 66 12.95 -21.53 6.87
CA ARG A 66 12.70 -22.89 6.36
C ARG A 66 11.58 -22.95 5.31
N GLY A 67 10.80 -21.90 5.17
CA GLY A 67 9.80 -21.74 4.11
C GLY A 67 10.37 -21.38 2.75
N ILE A 68 11.69 -21.17 2.63
CA ILE A 68 12.41 -20.80 1.41
C ILE A 68 13.42 -21.89 1.09
N ASP A 69 13.53 -22.25 -0.20
CA ASP A 69 14.55 -23.16 -0.71
C ASP A 69 15.84 -22.39 -0.98
N TRP A 70 16.86 -22.71 -0.22
CA TRP A 70 18.19 -22.11 -0.35
C TRP A 70 19.11 -22.99 -1.19
N ILE A 71 19.92 -22.37 -2.05
CA ILE A 71 21.02 -23.04 -2.75
C ILE A 71 22.17 -23.28 -1.77
N VAL A 72 22.45 -22.27 -0.92
CA VAL A 72 23.32 -22.38 0.24
C VAL A 72 22.50 -21.90 1.45
N PRO A 73 22.08 -22.80 2.33
CA PRO A 73 21.32 -22.40 3.54
C PRO A 73 22.15 -21.46 4.43
N PRO A 74 21.51 -20.42 5.01
CA PRO A 74 22.20 -19.56 5.96
C PRO A 74 22.55 -20.32 7.24
N THR A 75 23.74 -20.05 7.81
CA THR A 75 24.15 -20.62 9.09
C THR A 75 23.66 -19.80 10.28
N ARG A 76 23.29 -18.56 10.05
CA ARG A 76 22.72 -17.64 11.04
C ARG A 76 21.70 -16.68 10.38
N ALA A 77 20.72 -16.26 11.21
CA ALA A 77 19.71 -15.31 10.73
C ALA A 77 20.23 -13.87 10.70
N LEU A 78 20.88 -13.43 11.78
CA LEU A 78 21.24 -12.03 11.98
C LEU A 78 22.75 -11.85 12.19
N SER A 79 23.36 -11.03 11.34
CA SER A 79 24.74 -10.57 11.48
C SER A 79 24.76 -9.12 11.93
N MET A 80 25.22 -8.90 13.15
CA MET A 80 25.32 -7.56 13.73
C MET A 80 26.64 -6.90 13.37
N PRO A 81 26.64 -5.58 13.08
CA PRO A 81 27.88 -4.84 12.87
C PRO A 81 28.68 -4.73 14.18
N SER A 82 29.99 -4.50 14.05
CA SER A 82 30.89 -4.37 15.20
C SER A 82 30.67 -3.12 16.07
N SER A 83 30.06 -2.08 15.52
CA SER A 83 29.76 -0.83 16.24
C SER A 83 28.27 -0.62 16.45
N PRO A 84 27.84 -0.22 17.67
CA PRO A 84 26.46 0.15 17.94
C PRO A 84 25.93 1.31 17.06
N THR A 85 26.80 2.18 16.58
CA THR A 85 26.43 3.30 15.69
C THR A 85 26.04 2.82 14.28
N LEU A 86 26.39 1.58 13.92
CA LEU A 86 26.15 0.98 12.62
C LEU A 86 24.99 -0.04 12.64
N LEU A 87 24.14 -0.06 13.67
CA LEU A 87 23.01 -1.00 13.78
C LEU A 87 22.08 -1.02 12.57
N HIS A 88 21.98 0.10 11.83
CA HIS A 88 21.24 0.20 10.57
C HIS A 88 21.86 -0.63 9.43
N LYS A 89 23.12 -1.10 9.58
CA LYS A 89 23.83 -1.98 8.63
C LYS A 89 23.74 -3.47 9.03
N ALA A 90 22.92 -3.84 10.00
CA ALA A 90 22.68 -5.24 10.34
C ALA A 90 22.16 -6.02 9.11
N GLN A 91 22.68 -7.23 8.91
CA GLN A 91 22.36 -8.04 7.74
C GLN A 91 21.63 -9.31 8.16
N TRP A 92 20.60 -9.65 7.39
CA TRP A 92 19.85 -10.87 7.56
C TRP A 92 20.34 -11.95 6.59
N PHE A 93 20.55 -13.17 7.10
CA PHE A 93 20.93 -14.34 6.32
C PHE A 93 22.20 -14.11 5.46
N ALA A 94 23.21 -13.42 6.00
CA ALA A 94 24.32 -12.85 5.23
C ALA A 94 25.10 -13.87 4.39
N ASP A 95 25.23 -15.11 4.83
CA ASP A 95 25.91 -16.22 4.16
C ASP A 95 24.99 -17.09 3.28
N GLY A 96 23.68 -16.84 3.34
CA GLY A 96 22.68 -17.56 2.54
C GLY A 96 22.71 -17.18 1.07
N LYS A 97 22.47 -18.17 0.19
CA LYS A 97 22.35 -17.97 -1.25
C LYS A 97 21.09 -18.64 -1.80
N LEU A 98 20.36 -17.97 -2.67
CA LEU A 98 19.11 -18.43 -3.23
C LEU A 98 18.91 -17.91 -4.66
N ASN A 99 17.77 -18.27 -5.27
CA ASN A 99 17.17 -17.53 -6.38
C ASN A 99 15.69 -17.29 -6.07
N VAL A 100 15.24 -16.03 -6.15
CA VAL A 100 13.88 -15.66 -5.78
C VAL A 100 12.86 -16.16 -6.80
N CYS A 101 13.19 -16.14 -8.09
CA CYS A 101 12.32 -16.68 -9.14
C CYS A 101 12.15 -18.21 -9.00
N TYR A 102 13.24 -18.95 -8.72
CA TYR A 102 13.16 -20.38 -8.42
C TYR A 102 12.17 -20.66 -7.30
N ASN A 103 12.25 -19.88 -6.21
CA ASN A 103 11.34 -19.99 -5.09
C ASN A 103 9.90 -19.61 -5.42
N ALA A 104 9.69 -18.70 -6.36
CA ALA A 104 8.36 -18.26 -6.77
C ALA A 104 7.69 -19.23 -7.77
N LEU A 105 8.44 -19.93 -8.60
CA LEU A 105 7.91 -20.76 -9.70
C LEU A 105 8.46 -22.19 -9.73
N ASP A 106 9.77 -22.38 -9.94
CA ASP A 106 10.37 -23.69 -10.23
C ASP A 106 10.08 -24.70 -9.11
N ARG A 107 10.23 -24.32 -7.83
CA ARG A 107 9.99 -25.23 -6.71
C ARG A 107 8.53 -25.73 -6.65
N HIS A 108 7.56 -24.89 -7.09
CA HIS A 108 6.16 -25.27 -7.12
C HIS A 108 5.86 -26.21 -8.29
N VAL A 109 6.46 -25.97 -9.45
CA VAL A 109 6.37 -26.86 -10.60
C VAL A 109 6.97 -28.23 -10.24
N ASN A 110 8.19 -28.24 -9.67
CA ASN A 110 8.88 -29.44 -9.23
C ASN A 110 8.17 -30.14 -8.06
N GLY A 111 7.47 -29.38 -7.22
CA GLY A 111 6.70 -29.86 -6.07
C GLY A 111 5.28 -30.32 -6.40
N GLY A 112 4.95 -30.56 -7.68
CA GLY A 112 3.67 -31.11 -8.12
C GLY A 112 2.54 -30.10 -8.30
N ARG A 113 2.85 -28.78 -8.35
CA ARG A 113 1.86 -27.71 -8.57
C ARG A 113 1.91 -27.14 -10.01
N ALA A 114 2.54 -27.81 -10.96
CA ALA A 114 2.70 -27.35 -12.34
C ALA A 114 1.38 -26.85 -12.95
N GLY A 115 0.32 -27.65 -12.84
CA GLY A 115 -1.02 -27.34 -13.35
C GLY A 115 -1.88 -26.40 -12.48
N GLN A 116 -1.40 -26.00 -11.27
CA GLN A 116 -2.12 -25.07 -10.43
C GLN A 116 -2.05 -23.65 -11.02
N THR A 117 -3.15 -22.90 -10.99
CA THR A 117 -3.15 -21.50 -11.39
C THR A 117 -2.22 -20.67 -10.50
N ALA A 118 -1.24 -19.99 -11.12
CA ALA A 118 -0.32 -19.06 -10.47
C ALA A 118 -0.82 -17.61 -10.57
N LEU A 119 -1.34 -17.23 -11.75
CA LEU A 119 -1.80 -15.87 -12.03
C LEU A 119 -3.16 -15.90 -12.75
N ILE A 120 -4.09 -15.08 -12.28
CA ILE A 120 -5.32 -14.75 -12.99
C ILE A 120 -5.19 -13.31 -13.47
N TYR A 121 -5.24 -13.10 -14.77
CA TYR A 121 -5.35 -11.79 -15.38
C TYR A 121 -6.81 -11.51 -15.71
N ASP A 122 -7.36 -10.46 -15.13
CA ASP A 122 -8.74 -10.00 -15.36
C ASP A 122 -8.70 -8.54 -15.81
N SER A 123 -9.05 -8.32 -17.08
CA SER A 123 -9.05 -7.01 -17.72
C SER A 123 -10.42 -6.70 -18.33
N PRO A 124 -11.32 -6.03 -17.61
CA PRO A 124 -12.59 -5.59 -18.17
C PRO A 124 -12.39 -4.54 -19.28
N VAL A 125 -11.28 -3.82 -19.28
CA VAL A 125 -10.96 -2.80 -20.30
C VAL A 125 -10.58 -3.41 -21.65
N THR A 126 -10.14 -4.66 -21.67
CA THR A 126 -9.89 -5.43 -22.91
C THR A 126 -10.89 -6.58 -23.11
N GLY A 127 -11.79 -6.80 -22.16
CA GLY A 127 -12.70 -7.94 -22.15
C GLY A 127 -11.99 -9.29 -22.00
N THR A 128 -10.82 -9.33 -21.37
CA THR A 128 -9.96 -10.53 -21.29
C THR A 128 -9.91 -11.07 -19.87
N VAL A 129 -10.17 -12.37 -19.72
CA VAL A 129 -9.86 -13.14 -18.52
C VAL A 129 -8.99 -14.31 -18.89
N THR A 130 -7.77 -14.38 -18.35
CA THR A 130 -6.81 -15.47 -18.64
C THR A 130 -6.22 -16.00 -17.34
N LYS A 131 -6.14 -17.33 -17.24
CA LYS A 131 -5.48 -18.02 -16.12
C LYS A 131 -4.19 -18.63 -16.63
N PHE A 132 -3.11 -18.41 -15.88
CA PHE A 132 -1.80 -18.99 -16.15
C PHE A 132 -1.44 -19.95 -15.02
N THR A 133 -1.05 -21.16 -15.39
CA THR A 133 -0.52 -22.14 -14.43
C THR A 133 0.91 -21.77 -14.00
N TYR A 134 1.43 -22.40 -12.95
CA TYR A 134 2.82 -22.24 -12.53
C TYR A 134 3.79 -22.63 -13.65
N GLU A 135 3.50 -23.70 -14.38
CA GLU A 135 4.31 -24.15 -15.51
C GLU A 135 4.31 -23.16 -16.68
N GLU A 136 3.13 -22.65 -17.06
CA GLU A 136 3.00 -21.63 -18.11
C GLU A 136 3.72 -20.33 -17.73
N MET A 137 3.58 -19.88 -16.47
CA MET A 137 4.32 -18.71 -15.99
C MET A 137 5.83 -18.95 -16.04
N LEU A 138 6.30 -20.11 -15.59
CA LEU A 138 7.73 -20.48 -15.66
C LEU A 138 8.24 -20.49 -17.10
N GLY A 139 7.47 -21.05 -18.05
CA GLY A 139 7.80 -21.04 -19.45
C GLY A 139 7.97 -19.64 -20.03
N ARG A 140 7.03 -18.72 -19.72
CA ARG A 140 7.10 -17.32 -20.14
C ARG A 140 8.29 -16.58 -19.51
N VAL A 141 8.56 -16.79 -18.24
CA VAL A 141 9.70 -16.20 -17.52
C VAL A 141 11.02 -16.65 -18.12
N LYS A 142 11.17 -17.94 -18.46
CA LYS A 142 12.37 -18.49 -19.12
C LYS A 142 12.64 -17.82 -20.47
N ARG A 143 11.61 -17.54 -21.27
CA ARG A 143 11.76 -16.84 -22.56
C ARG A 143 12.21 -15.40 -22.37
N VAL A 144 11.61 -14.65 -21.43
CA VAL A 144 12.06 -13.27 -21.15
C VAL A 144 13.47 -13.26 -20.57
N ALA A 145 13.81 -14.21 -19.69
CA ALA A 145 15.17 -14.35 -19.20
C ALA A 145 16.19 -14.67 -20.32
N THR A 146 15.79 -15.45 -21.32
CA THR A 146 16.62 -15.72 -22.52
C THR A 146 16.86 -14.41 -23.27
N MET A 147 15.82 -13.67 -23.61
CA MET A 147 15.92 -12.38 -24.30
C MET A 147 16.83 -11.42 -23.54
N LEU A 148 16.63 -11.26 -22.23
CA LEU A 148 17.47 -10.39 -21.40
C LEU A 148 18.94 -10.81 -21.43
N ARG A 149 19.23 -12.11 -21.26
CA ARG A 149 20.59 -12.67 -21.32
C ARG A 149 21.24 -12.47 -22.69
N ASP A 150 20.49 -12.70 -23.77
CA ASP A 150 21.00 -12.53 -25.15
C ASP A 150 21.31 -11.05 -25.46
N ASN A 151 20.68 -10.10 -24.71
CA ASN A 151 21.02 -8.68 -24.70
C ASN A 151 22.05 -8.31 -23.61
N GLY A 152 22.77 -9.30 -23.07
CA GLY A 152 23.87 -9.13 -22.15
C GLY A 152 23.47 -8.77 -20.72
N VAL A 153 22.21 -8.95 -20.31
CA VAL A 153 21.77 -8.73 -18.92
C VAL A 153 22.23 -9.91 -18.07
N GLY A 154 22.92 -9.61 -16.98
CA GLY A 154 23.36 -10.55 -15.98
C GLY A 154 23.13 -10.07 -14.56
N LYS A 155 23.72 -10.77 -13.59
CA LYS A 155 23.63 -10.44 -12.17
C LYS A 155 24.07 -9.00 -11.89
N GLY A 156 23.22 -8.24 -11.20
CA GLY A 156 23.47 -6.85 -10.83
C GLY A 156 23.18 -5.81 -11.91
N ASP A 157 22.91 -6.22 -13.16
CA ASP A 157 22.44 -5.29 -14.21
C ASP A 157 21.01 -4.83 -13.90
N ARG A 158 20.65 -3.60 -14.32
CA ARG A 158 19.32 -3.05 -14.10
C ARG A 158 18.47 -3.19 -15.36
N VAL A 159 17.20 -3.53 -15.15
CA VAL A 159 16.16 -3.58 -16.19
C VAL A 159 15.01 -2.71 -15.74
N LEU A 160 14.61 -1.76 -16.57
CA LEU A 160 13.46 -0.90 -16.28
C LEU A 160 12.21 -1.47 -16.95
N VAL A 161 11.12 -1.55 -16.17
CA VAL A 161 9.81 -2.03 -16.65
C VAL A 161 8.82 -0.86 -16.60
N TYR A 162 8.37 -0.42 -17.78
CA TYR A 162 7.40 0.66 -17.96
C TYR A 162 6.15 0.12 -18.64
N MET A 163 5.37 -0.64 -17.89
CA MET A 163 4.16 -1.33 -18.35
C MET A 163 3.00 -1.08 -17.40
N GLY A 164 1.76 -1.21 -17.88
CA GLY A 164 0.57 -1.25 -17.05
C GLY A 164 0.38 -2.59 -16.33
N ALA A 165 -0.83 -2.82 -15.80
CA ALA A 165 -1.19 -4.06 -15.12
C ALA A 165 -1.42 -5.20 -16.14
N VAL A 166 -0.36 -5.66 -16.78
CA VAL A 166 -0.35 -6.76 -17.75
C VAL A 166 0.53 -7.92 -17.27
N PRO A 167 0.22 -9.18 -17.64
CA PRO A 167 0.99 -10.35 -17.21
C PRO A 167 2.48 -10.24 -17.54
N GLU A 168 2.83 -9.64 -18.65
CA GLU A 168 4.20 -9.44 -19.12
C GLU A 168 5.06 -8.64 -18.13
N ALA A 169 4.45 -7.72 -17.37
CA ALA A 169 5.16 -6.97 -16.34
C ALA A 169 5.59 -7.87 -15.17
N ILE A 170 4.72 -8.76 -14.69
CA ILE A 170 5.07 -9.77 -13.65
C ILE A 170 6.12 -10.73 -14.17
N VAL A 171 5.97 -11.19 -15.42
CA VAL A 171 6.95 -12.07 -16.08
C VAL A 171 8.32 -11.40 -16.16
N ALA A 172 8.37 -10.11 -16.51
CA ALA A 172 9.61 -9.33 -16.57
C ALA A 172 10.31 -9.23 -15.21
N MET A 173 9.54 -8.93 -14.12
CA MET A 173 10.08 -8.88 -12.76
C MET A 173 10.71 -10.22 -12.36
N LEU A 174 10.03 -11.32 -12.61
CA LEU A 174 10.50 -12.67 -12.28
C LEU A 174 11.69 -13.10 -13.16
N ALA A 175 11.74 -12.68 -14.44
CA ALA A 175 12.86 -12.95 -15.33
C ALA A 175 14.13 -12.23 -14.86
N CYS A 176 14.02 -10.98 -14.40
CA CYS A 176 15.13 -10.28 -13.77
C CYS A 176 15.62 -11.03 -12.52
N ALA A 177 14.70 -11.42 -11.62
CA ALA A 177 15.04 -12.20 -10.44
C ALA A 177 15.70 -13.54 -10.79
N ARG A 178 15.29 -14.18 -11.90
CA ARG A 178 15.91 -15.42 -12.41
C ARG A 178 17.39 -15.24 -12.77
N LEU A 179 17.73 -14.11 -13.38
CA LEU A 179 19.09 -13.76 -13.79
C LEU A 179 19.89 -13.05 -12.69
N GLY A 180 19.35 -12.84 -11.51
CA GLY A 180 19.99 -12.00 -10.48
C GLY A 180 20.12 -10.52 -10.91
N ALA A 181 19.40 -10.11 -11.94
CA ALA A 181 19.31 -8.72 -12.37
C ALA A 181 18.32 -7.95 -11.49
N ILE A 182 18.52 -6.63 -11.44
CA ILE A 182 17.75 -5.72 -10.58
C ILE A 182 16.68 -5.05 -11.43
N HIS A 183 15.40 -5.35 -11.17
CA HIS A 183 14.34 -4.64 -11.88
C HIS A 183 13.95 -3.31 -11.20
N SER A 184 13.50 -2.36 -12.01
CA SER A 184 12.87 -1.12 -11.56
C SER A 184 11.56 -0.95 -12.31
N VAL A 185 10.44 -1.18 -11.62
CA VAL A 185 9.10 -1.01 -12.22
C VAL A 185 8.68 0.43 -12.02
N VAL A 186 8.34 1.08 -13.12
CA VAL A 186 7.87 2.47 -13.13
C VAL A 186 6.38 2.50 -13.41
N PHE A 187 5.64 3.23 -12.58
CA PHE A 187 4.21 3.41 -12.74
C PHE A 187 3.90 3.99 -14.14
N GLY A 188 3.02 3.33 -14.88
CA GLY A 188 2.72 3.64 -16.28
C GLY A 188 2.11 5.01 -16.55
N GLY A 189 1.69 5.69 -15.52
CA GLY A 189 1.13 7.03 -15.60
C GLY A 189 2.13 8.18 -15.40
N PHE A 190 3.44 7.92 -15.20
CA PHE A 190 4.41 9.02 -15.01
C PHE A 190 4.67 9.78 -16.30
N ALA A 191 4.83 11.11 -16.17
CA ALA A 191 5.29 11.98 -17.23
C ALA A 191 6.75 11.67 -17.65
N ALA A 192 7.12 12.05 -18.87
CA ALA A 192 8.43 11.78 -19.45
C ALA A 192 9.61 12.21 -18.53
N LEU A 193 9.52 13.38 -17.90
CA LEU A 193 10.58 13.89 -16.99
C LEU A 193 10.81 12.96 -15.78
N GLU A 194 9.75 12.41 -15.21
CA GLU A 194 9.89 11.51 -14.06
C GLU A 194 10.42 10.13 -14.47
N LEU A 195 10.07 9.68 -15.65
CA LEU A 195 10.66 8.48 -16.24
C LEU A 195 12.15 8.69 -16.54
N ALA A 196 12.53 9.86 -17.11
CA ALA A 196 13.91 10.23 -17.38
C ALA A 196 14.78 10.25 -16.12
N LYS A 197 14.30 10.83 -15.00
CA LYS A 197 15.01 10.82 -13.73
C LYS A 197 15.35 9.42 -13.26
N ARG A 198 14.43 8.45 -13.42
CA ARG A 198 14.64 7.05 -13.03
C ARG A 198 15.57 6.32 -13.96
N ILE A 199 15.51 6.61 -15.25
CA ILE A 199 16.44 6.06 -16.26
C ILE A 199 17.87 6.55 -15.97
N GLU A 200 18.06 7.84 -15.71
CA GLU A 200 19.38 8.37 -15.38
C GLU A 200 19.95 7.80 -14.09
N ASP A 201 19.12 7.66 -13.05
CA ASP A 201 19.55 7.19 -11.75
C ASP A 201 19.89 5.68 -11.76
N CYS A 202 18.99 4.80 -12.23
CA CYS A 202 19.25 3.37 -12.21
C CYS A 202 20.05 2.88 -13.40
N ARG A 203 20.18 3.66 -14.48
CA ARG A 203 20.96 3.36 -15.70
C ARG A 203 20.67 1.95 -16.22
N PRO A 204 19.43 1.67 -16.67
CA PRO A 204 19.02 0.34 -17.06
C PRO A 204 19.71 -0.07 -18.37
N LYS A 205 20.15 -1.34 -18.43
CA LYS A 205 20.71 -1.95 -19.65
C LYS A 205 19.63 -2.21 -20.69
N VAL A 206 18.47 -2.67 -20.23
CA VAL A 206 17.29 -2.95 -21.06
C VAL A 206 16.07 -2.22 -20.49
N VAL A 207 15.23 -1.70 -21.39
CA VAL A 207 13.91 -1.15 -21.06
C VAL A 207 12.84 -2.02 -21.68
N LEU A 208 11.90 -2.48 -20.86
CA LEU A 208 10.69 -3.21 -21.27
C LEU A 208 9.51 -2.29 -21.10
N ALA A 209 8.80 -1.98 -22.19
CA ALA A 209 7.68 -1.03 -22.15
C ALA A 209 6.43 -1.58 -22.85
N SER A 210 5.25 -1.07 -22.50
CA SER A 210 4.04 -1.24 -23.33
C SER A 210 3.89 -0.07 -24.29
N SER A 211 3.24 -0.29 -25.45
CA SER A 211 2.90 0.79 -26.39
C SER A 211 1.94 1.80 -25.75
N CYS A 212 0.99 1.32 -24.94
CA CYS A 212 0.03 2.14 -24.20
C CYS A 212 -0.42 1.48 -22.89
N GLY A 213 -1.02 2.27 -22.01
CA GLY A 213 -1.85 1.86 -20.89
C GLY A 213 -3.31 2.24 -21.13
N ILE A 214 -4.23 1.68 -20.31
CA ILE A 214 -5.66 2.00 -20.38
C ILE A 214 -6.11 2.48 -19.00
N GLU A 215 -6.71 3.66 -18.93
CA GLU A 215 -7.29 4.22 -17.71
C GLU A 215 -8.83 4.26 -17.81
N GLY A 216 -9.52 3.65 -16.83
CA GLY A 216 -10.97 3.46 -16.94
C GLY A 216 -11.32 2.57 -18.14
N MET A 217 -12.50 2.74 -18.72
CA MET A 217 -12.98 1.89 -19.83
C MET A 217 -12.48 2.32 -21.21
N SER A 218 -12.01 3.56 -21.40
CA SER A 218 -11.80 4.11 -22.75
C SER A 218 -10.59 5.03 -22.90
N LYS A 219 -10.00 5.54 -21.82
CA LYS A 219 -8.87 6.45 -21.92
C LYS A 219 -7.58 5.70 -22.18
N VAL A 220 -7.09 5.75 -23.41
CA VAL A 220 -5.79 5.18 -23.80
C VAL A 220 -4.69 6.20 -23.53
N VAL A 221 -3.67 5.81 -22.78
CA VAL A 221 -2.49 6.61 -22.45
C VAL A 221 -1.30 6.12 -23.27
N PRO A 222 -0.71 6.94 -24.16
CA PRO A 222 0.40 6.52 -25.02
C PRO A 222 1.70 6.45 -24.24
N TYR A 223 2.16 5.24 -23.86
CA TYR A 223 3.40 5.07 -23.11
C TYR A 223 4.66 5.22 -23.96
N LYS A 224 4.63 4.72 -25.20
CA LYS A 224 5.81 4.79 -26.09
C LYS A 224 6.26 6.22 -26.37
N PRO A 225 5.41 7.19 -26.71
CA PRO A 225 5.82 8.58 -26.86
C PRO A 225 6.39 9.20 -25.59
N LEU A 226 5.86 8.84 -24.39
CA LEU A 226 6.41 9.28 -23.11
C LEU A 226 7.80 8.71 -22.87
N LEU A 227 8.02 7.44 -23.21
CA LEU A 227 9.34 6.79 -23.13
C LEU A 227 10.33 7.45 -24.09
N ASP A 228 9.91 7.72 -25.31
CA ASP A 228 10.77 8.38 -26.32
C ASP A 228 11.23 9.74 -25.84
N SER A 229 10.30 10.56 -25.35
CA SER A 229 10.62 11.87 -24.79
C SER A 229 11.52 11.74 -23.55
N ALA A 230 11.32 10.75 -22.70
CA ALA A 230 12.18 10.50 -21.55
C ALA A 230 13.60 10.13 -21.97
N LEU A 231 13.75 9.23 -22.93
CA LEU A 231 15.07 8.84 -23.47
C LEU A 231 15.79 10.01 -24.13
N GLU A 232 15.08 10.91 -24.80
CA GLU A 232 15.67 12.12 -25.38
C GLU A 232 16.25 13.05 -24.32
N MET A 233 15.64 13.11 -23.13
CA MET A 233 16.13 13.91 -21.98
C MET A 233 17.33 13.28 -21.26
N CYS A 234 17.58 11.97 -21.47
CA CYS A 234 18.63 11.25 -20.74
C CYS A 234 19.97 11.31 -21.46
N VAL A 235 21.06 11.29 -20.69
CA VAL A 235 22.42 11.02 -21.19
C VAL A 235 22.60 9.51 -21.35
N HIS A 236 22.13 8.74 -20.37
CA HIS A 236 22.17 7.28 -20.43
C HIS A 236 21.28 6.74 -21.56
N ARG A 237 21.83 5.76 -22.31
CA ARG A 237 21.07 5.05 -23.36
C ARG A 237 21.04 3.54 -23.01
N PRO A 238 19.85 2.95 -22.88
CA PRO A 238 19.76 1.49 -22.76
C PRO A 238 20.27 0.83 -24.04
N THR A 239 20.86 -0.35 -23.91
CA THR A 239 21.34 -1.10 -25.08
C THR A 239 20.20 -1.69 -25.90
N LYS A 240 19.04 -1.89 -25.29
CA LYS A 240 17.85 -2.45 -25.92
C LYS A 240 16.55 -1.88 -25.32
N VAL A 241 15.60 -1.61 -26.18
CA VAL A 241 14.21 -1.31 -25.83
C VAL A 241 13.30 -2.35 -26.46
N VAL A 242 12.47 -3.02 -25.66
CA VAL A 242 11.50 -4.01 -26.13
C VAL A 242 10.10 -3.52 -25.79
N VAL A 243 9.20 -3.46 -26.79
CA VAL A 243 7.87 -2.88 -26.66
C VAL A 243 6.79 -3.94 -26.83
N LEU A 244 5.98 -4.13 -25.80
CA LEU A 244 4.74 -4.89 -25.86
C LEU A 244 3.71 -4.07 -26.64
N GLN A 245 3.39 -4.47 -27.85
CA GLN A 245 2.38 -3.85 -28.68
C GLN A 245 0.98 -4.19 -28.17
N ARG A 246 0.23 -3.19 -27.77
CA ARG A 246 -1.16 -3.35 -27.37
C ARG A 246 -2.10 -2.94 -28.52
N PRO A 247 -3.13 -3.78 -28.84
CA PRO A 247 -4.03 -3.51 -29.96
C PRO A 247 -4.76 -2.16 -29.88
N GLN A 248 -4.97 -1.63 -28.66
CA GLN A 248 -5.68 -0.38 -28.41
C GLN A 248 -4.92 0.85 -28.92
N LEU A 249 -3.60 0.81 -28.96
CA LEU A 249 -2.73 1.83 -29.55
C LEU A 249 -1.36 1.22 -29.85
N PRO A 250 -1.19 0.61 -31.04
CA PRO A 250 0.13 0.18 -31.50
C PRO A 250 1.07 1.39 -31.65
N ALA A 251 2.35 1.18 -31.36
CA ALA A 251 3.37 2.22 -31.47
C ALA A 251 4.35 1.93 -32.61
N THR A 252 4.83 2.97 -33.27
CA THR A 252 5.97 2.88 -34.19
C THR A 252 7.24 2.66 -33.40
N LEU A 253 8.05 1.67 -33.80
CA LEU A 253 9.35 1.38 -33.20
C LEU A 253 10.44 2.17 -33.93
N LYS A 254 11.39 2.69 -33.15
CA LYS A 254 12.60 3.35 -33.69
C LYS A 254 13.65 2.29 -34.05
N ASP A 255 14.67 2.69 -34.79
CA ASP A 255 15.80 1.81 -35.11
C ASP A 255 16.45 1.27 -33.83
N GLY A 256 16.71 -0.06 -33.80
CA GLY A 256 17.27 -0.75 -32.66
C GLY A 256 16.26 -1.20 -31.59
N GLU A 257 15.02 -0.73 -31.65
CA GLU A 257 13.92 -1.22 -30.81
C GLU A 257 13.28 -2.48 -31.44
N GLU A 258 12.64 -3.28 -30.58
CA GLU A 258 12.03 -4.53 -31.02
C GLU A 258 10.66 -4.76 -30.39
N SER A 259 9.75 -5.42 -31.13
CA SER A 259 8.49 -5.81 -30.53
C SER A 259 8.67 -6.97 -29.55
N TRP A 260 7.83 -7.02 -28.49
CA TRP A 260 7.81 -8.16 -27.57
C TRP A 260 7.62 -9.49 -28.28
N ARG A 261 6.74 -9.50 -29.29
CA ARG A 261 6.47 -10.68 -30.10
C ARG A 261 7.73 -11.23 -30.77
N ASP A 262 8.53 -10.37 -31.37
CA ASP A 262 9.72 -10.78 -32.09
C ASP A 262 10.86 -11.12 -31.13
N ALA A 263 11.05 -10.27 -30.10
CA ALA A 263 12.12 -10.42 -29.12
C ALA A 263 11.94 -11.61 -28.15
N VAL A 264 10.69 -11.94 -27.78
CA VAL A 264 10.39 -12.93 -26.73
C VAL A 264 9.64 -14.13 -27.27
N ASP A 265 8.48 -13.91 -27.94
CA ASP A 265 7.64 -15.01 -28.39
C ASP A 265 8.26 -15.75 -29.58
N GLY A 266 9.09 -15.06 -30.37
CA GLY A 266 9.85 -15.60 -31.49
C GLY A 266 11.04 -16.51 -31.09
N ILE A 267 11.40 -16.59 -29.78
CA ILE A 267 12.53 -17.44 -29.36
C ILE A 267 12.19 -18.91 -29.58
N ALA A 268 13.02 -19.60 -30.31
CA ALA A 268 12.90 -21.05 -30.55
C ALA A 268 13.06 -21.83 -29.23
N ASN A 269 12.33 -22.94 -29.08
CA ASN A 269 12.30 -23.70 -27.82
C ASN A 269 13.65 -24.26 -27.39
N ASP A 270 14.51 -24.65 -28.32
CA ASP A 270 15.85 -25.16 -28.09
C ASP A 270 16.85 -24.08 -27.61
N ARG A 271 16.51 -22.79 -27.79
CA ARG A 271 17.32 -21.67 -27.32
C ARG A 271 16.92 -21.18 -25.90
N VAL A 272 15.78 -21.65 -25.36
CA VAL A 272 15.26 -21.16 -24.08
C VAL A 272 16.21 -21.47 -22.92
N PHE A 273 16.58 -20.45 -22.17
CA PHE A 273 17.43 -20.59 -20.97
C PHE A 273 16.65 -21.23 -19.82
N HIS A 274 17.07 -22.41 -19.41
CA HIS A 274 16.42 -23.16 -18.32
C HIS A 274 17.07 -22.92 -16.95
N GLY A 275 18.28 -22.36 -16.89
CA GLY A 275 19.00 -22.08 -15.65
C GLY A 275 18.43 -20.92 -14.83
N TYR A 276 19.06 -20.67 -13.71
CA TYR A 276 18.85 -19.48 -12.87
C TYR A 276 20.16 -19.10 -12.19
N GLU A 277 20.31 -17.82 -11.85
CA GLU A 277 21.53 -17.29 -11.24
C GLU A 277 21.47 -17.37 -9.71
N THR A 278 22.59 -17.69 -9.08
CA THR A 278 22.74 -17.73 -7.63
C THR A 278 23.02 -16.33 -7.09
N VAL A 279 22.16 -15.83 -6.20
CA VAL A 279 22.34 -14.53 -5.55
C VAL A 279 22.52 -14.70 -4.04
N GLY A 280 23.28 -13.79 -3.42
CA GLY A 280 23.36 -13.68 -1.97
C GLY A 280 22.05 -13.13 -1.38
N ALA A 281 21.79 -13.46 -0.12
CA ALA A 281 20.57 -12.99 0.55
C ALA A 281 20.44 -11.46 0.60
N ASN A 282 21.56 -10.73 0.63
CA ASN A 282 21.59 -9.27 0.67
C ASN A 282 21.82 -8.63 -0.72
N ASP A 283 21.96 -9.44 -1.79
CA ASP A 283 22.02 -8.90 -3.14
C ASP A 283 20.69 -8.24 -3.50
N PRO A 284 20.71 -7.08 -4.21
CA PRO A 284 19.51 -6.35 -4.59
C PRO A 284 18.59 -7.18 -5.51
N LEU A 285 17.30 -7.19 -5.19
CA LEU A 285 16.24 -7.78 -6.02
C LEU A 285 15.62 -6.73 -6.95
N TYR A 286 15.34 -5.54 -6.40
CA TYR A 286 14.76 -4.43 -7.15
C TYR A 286 15.10 -3.06 -6.55
N ILE A 287 14.90 -2.02 -7.37
CA ILE A 287 14.90 -0.63 -6.98
C ILE A 287 13.49 -0.08 -7.17
N LEU A 288 12.86 0.40 -6.09
CA LEU A 288 11.55 1.04 -6.16
C LEU A 288 11.65 2.51 -5.76
N TYR A 289 11.29 3.38 -6.68
CA TYR A 289 11.41 4.82 -6.47
C TYR A 289 10.22 5.43 -5.73
N THR A 290 10.54 6.19 -4.68
CA THR A 290 9.58 7.01 -3.93
C THR A 290 9.82 8.50 -4.17
N SER A 291 8.77 9.32 -3.95
CA SER A 291 8.91 10.78 -4.03
C SER A 291 9.81 11.29 -2.91
N GLY A 292 10.91 11.96 -3.27
CA GLY A 292 11.78 12.65 -2.30
C GLY A 292 11.27 14.05 -1.96
N THR A 293 11.55 14.53 -0.75
CA THR A 293 11.28 15.91 -0.34
C THR A 293 12.12 16.94 -1.10
N THR A 294 13.25 16.52 -1.64
CA THR A 294 14.24 17.36 -2.38
C THR A 294 13.99 17.41 -3.90
N GLY A 295 12.90 16.84 -4.40
CA GLY A 295 12.57 16.81 -5.84
C GLY A 295 13.22 15.65 -6.63
N MET A 296 14.31 15.04 -6.14
CA MET A 296 14.85 13.81 -6.73
C MET A 296 14.23 12.57 -6.07
N PRO A 297 13.79 11.57 -6.84
CA PRO A 297 13.25 10.35 -6.28
C PRO A 297 14.30 9.59 -5.46
N LYS A 298 13.84 8.83 -4.45
CA LYS A 298 14.68 7.93 -3.65
C LYS A 298 14.53 6.51 -4.19
N GLY A 299 15.60 5.91 -4.67
CA GLY A 299 15.63 4.52 -5.15
C GLY A 299 15.79 3.55 -3.98
N VAL A 300 14.70 3.05 -3.45
CA VAL A 300 14.68 2.07 -2.33
C VAL A 300 15.19 0.73 -2.82
N VAL A 301 16.31 0.24 -2.27
CA VAL A 301 16.92 -1.04 -2.62
C VAL A 301 16.40 -2.16 -1.72
N ARG A 302 15.86 -3.21 -2.33
CA ARG A 302 15.29 -4.37 -1.63
C ARG A 302 16.23 -5.57 -1.68
N PRO A 303 16.59 -6.21 -0.52
CA PRO A 303 17.40 -7.43 -0.51
C PRO A 303 16.59 -8.65 -0.95
N SER A 304 17.24 -9.63 -1.53
CA SER A 304 16.61 -10.86 -2.06
C SER A 304 16.13 -11.81 -0.96
N GLY A 305 17.00 -12.23 -0.06
CA GLY A 305 16.73 -13.31 0.90
C GLY A 305 15.77 -12.88 2.02
N GLY A 306 16.11 -11.78 2.72
CA GLY A 306 15.26 -11.28 3.80
C GLY A 306 13.85 -10.95 3.35
N HIS A 307 13.71 -10.41 2.12
CA HIS A 307 12.40 -10.12 1.52
C HIS A 307 11.62 -11.41 1.20
N ALA A 308 12.25 -12.41 0.61
CA ALA A 308 11.60 -13.70 0.33
C ALA A 308 11.09 -14.36 1.62
N VAL A 309 11.91 -14.38 2.68
CA VAL A 309 11.53 -14.97 3.98
C VAL A 309 10.34 -14.24 4.61
N VAL A 310 10.39 -12.89 4.69
CA VAL A 310 9.33 -12.13 5.34
C VAL A 310 8.02 -12.18 4.54
N LEU A 311 8.07 -12.18 3.20
CA LEU A 311 6.86 -12.31 2.39
C LEU A 311 6.21 -13.68 2.55
N HIS A 312 6.99 -14.76 2.50
CA HIS A 312 6.48 -16.10 2.76
C HIS A 312 5.85 -16.20 4.18
N TYR A 313 6.53 -15.62 5.18
CA TYR A 313 6.02 -15.59 6.56
C TYR A 313 4.68 -14.82 6.65
N THR A 314 4.63 -13.61 6.11
CA THR A 314 3.44 -12.74 6.21
C THR A 314 2.25 -13.27 5.41
N MET A 315 2.45 -13.89 4.25
CA MET A 315 1.37 -14.56 3.51
C MET A 315 0.67 -15.60 4.38
N ASN A 316 1.44 -16.42 5.11
CA ASN A 316 0.88 -17.47 5.95
C ASN A 316 0.34 -16.93 7.30
N LYS A 317 1.13 -16.08 7.98
CA LYS A 317 0.86 -15.72 9.38
C LYS A 317 0.05 -14.43 9.54
N MET A 318 0.17 -13.50 8.61
CA MET A 318 -0.61 -12.28 8.65
C MET A 318 -1.86 -12.38 7.77
N TYR A 319 -1.69 -12.72 6.50
CA TYR A 319 -2.78 -12.71 5.52
C TYR A 319 -3.61 -13.99 5.49
N ALA A 320 -3.23 -15.03 6.22
CA ALA A 320 -3.93 -16.32 6.29
C ALA A 320 -4.18 -16.95 4.91
N CYS A 321 -3.31 -16.67 3.94
CA CYS A 321 -3.41 -17.18 2.58
C CYS A 321 -2.35 -18.27 2.37
N GLY A 322 -2.79 -19.51 2.21
CA GLY A 322 -1.93 -20.67 1.99
C GLY A 322 -1.79 -21.07 0.52
N PRO A 323 -0.99 -22.09 0.23
CA PRO A 323 -0.84 -22.62 -1.12
C PRO A 323 -2.18 -23.04 -1.74
N GLY A 324 -2.39 -22.73 -3.03
CA GLY A 324 -3.64 -23.03 -3.75
C GLY A 324 -4.79 -22.07 -3.47
N GLN A 325 -4.67 -21.18 -2.49
CA GLN A 325 -5.68 -20.14 -2.23
C GLN A 325 -5.44 -18.92 -3.13
N VAL A 326 -6.51 -18.15 -3.37
CA VAL A 326 -6.46 -16.97 -4.25
C VAL A 326 -6.31 -15.71 -3.42
N TYR A 327 -5.24 -14.98 -3.69
CA TYR A 327 -4.92 -13.69 -3.10
C TYR A 327 -5.11 -12.59 -4.15
N TRP A 328 -5.79 -11.52 -3.78
CA TRP A 328 -5.93 -10.37 -4.64
C TRP A 328 -5.56 -9.07 -3.91
N ALA A 329 -4.49 -8.43 -4.38
CA ALA A 329 -4.18 -7.05 -4.04
C ALA A 329 -4.63 -6.13 -5.17
N ALA A 330 -5.67 -5.33 -4.93
CA ALA A 330 -6.20 -4.35 -5.88
C ALA A 330 -5.35 -3.07 -5.83
N SER A 331 -4.22 -3.09 -6.52
CA SER A 331 -3.21 -2.02 -6.57
C SER A 331 -2.53 -1.98 -7.94
N ASP A 332 -1.47 -1.20 -8.08
CA ASP A 332 -0.62 -1.14 -9.26
C ASP A 332 0.75 -1.75 -9.01
N LEU A 333 1.35 -2.37 -10.04
CA LEU A 333 2.67 -3.00 -9.96
C LEU A 333 3.79 -2.01 -9.67
N GLY A 334 3.65 -0.75 -10.03
CA GLY A 334 4.62 0.32 -9.75
C GLY A 334 4.70 0.74 -8.29
N TRP A 335 3.87 0.16 -7.38
CA TRP A 335 3.91 0.42 -5.95
C TRP A 335 4.45 -0.76 -5.16
N ILE A 336 4.79 -0.53 -3.88
CA ILE A 336 5.32 -1.58 -3.02
C ILE A 336 4.33 -2.75 -2.84
N LEU A 337 3.02 -2.48 -2.78
CA LEU A 337 1.99 -3.52 -2.70
C LEU A 337 2.02 -4.41 -3.95
N GLY A 338 2.29 -3.83 -5.12
CA GLY A 338 2.47 -4.56 -6.37
C GLY A 338 3.65 -5.52 -6.33
N HIS A 339 4.80 -5.05 -5.87
CA HIS A 339 6.00 -5.88 -5.74
C HIS A 339 5.81 -6.99 -4.70
N SER A 340 5.45 -6.60 -3.47
CA SER A 340 5.39 -7.53 -2.34
C SER A 340 4.23 -8.51 -2.43
N TYR A 341 3.03 -8.06 -2.81
CA TYR A 341 1.81 -8.86 -2.65
C TYR A 341 0.94 -9.01 -3.91
N MET A 342 1.39 -8.53 -5.08
CA MET A 342 0.83 -8.97 -6.36
C MET A 342 1.80 -9.94 -7.07
N CYS A 343 3.12 -9.70 -6.96
CA CYS A 343 4.14 -10.53 -7.59
C CYS A 343 4.72 -11.56 -6.61
N TYR A 344 5.60 -11.13 -5.69
CA TYR A 344 6.45 -12.06 -4.95
C TYR A 344 5.71 -12.86 -3.87
N GLY A 345 4.99 -12.23 -2.97
CA GLY A 345 4.37 -12.89 -1.81
C GLY A 345 3.48 -14.07 -2.17
N PRO A 346 2.46 -13.90 -3.01
CA PRO A 346 1.58 -15.00 -3.40
C PRO A 346 2.34 -16.14 -4.10
N LEU A 347 3.23 -15.82 -5.03
CA LEU A 347 3.98 -16.82 -5.80
C LEU A 347 5.00 -17.55 -4.94
N LEU A 348 5.74 -16.87 -4.06
CA LEU A 348 6.62 -17.50 -3.08
C LEU A 348 5.87 -18.47 -2.16
N ASN A 349 4.60 -18.22 -1.91
CA ASN A 349 3.77 -19.03 -1.03
C ASN A 349 3.02 -20.16 -1.74
N GLY A 350 3.10 -20.27 -3.07
CA GLY A 350 2.35 -21.25 -3.87
C GLY A 350 0.85 -20.93 -3.96
N SER A 351 0.48 -19.67 -3.76
CA SER A 351 -0.89 -19.15 -3.90
C SER A 351 -1.15 -18.68 -5.33
N THR A 352 -2.40 -18.44 -5.68
CA THR A 352 -2.79 -17.77 -6.94
C THR A 352 -2.87 -16.28 -6.71
N SER A 353 -2.23 -15.47 -7.55
CA SER A 353 -2.36 -14.02 -7.56
C SER A 353 -3.39 -13.55 -8.59
N VAL A 354 -4.15 -12.50 -8.29
CA VAL A 354 -5.02 -11.84 -9.27
C VAL A 354 -4.39 -10.52 -9.70
N LEU A 355 -4.20 -10.37 -11.00
CA LEU A 355 -3.79 -9.12 -11.65
C LEU A 355 -5.02 -8.52 -12.35
N TYR A 356 -5.54 -7.45 -11.78
CA TYR A 356 -6.72 -6.77 -12.27
C TYR A 356 -6.34 -5.49 -13.03
N GLU A 357 -6.68 -5.41 -14.32
CA GLU A 357 -6.50 -4.20 -15.12
C GLU A 357 -7.80 -3.38 -15.14
N GLY A 358 -8.01 -2.59 -14.09
CA GLY A 358 -9.22 -1.78 -13.93
C GLY A 358 -9.18 -0.91 -12.69
N LYS A 359 -10.24 -0.14 -12.49
CA LYS A 359 -10.46 0.71 -11.31
C LYS A 359 -11.56 0.11 -10.44
N PRO A 360 -11.65 0.48 -9.14
CA PRO A 360 -12.70 -0.03 -8.25
C PRO A 360 -14.12 0.33 -8.69
N VAL A 361 -14.24 1.42 -9.46
CA VAL A 361 -15.49 1.92 -10.03
C VAL A 361 -15.26 2.32 -11.48
N GLY A 362 -16.27 2.11 -12.34
CA GLY A 362 -16.21 2.49 -13.75
C GLY A 362 -15.43 1.51 -14.65
N THR A 363 -15.19 0.27 -14.17
CA THR A 363 -14.60 -0.82 -14.98
C THR A 363 -15.32 -2.16 -14.75
N PRO A 364 -16.51 -2.37 -15.27
CA PRO A 364 -17.36 -1.37 -15.97
C PRO A 364 -18.21 -0.50 -15.03
N ASP A 365 -18.46 -0.93 -13.79
CA ASP A 365 -19.38 -0.32 -12.83
C ASP A 365 -18.91 -0.54 -11.38
N PRO A 366 -19.64 -0.09 -10.34
CA PRO A 366 -19.26 -0.29 -8.94
C PRO A 366 -19.23 -1.76 -8.46
N SER A 367 -19.70 -2.72 -9.27
CA SER A 367 -19.64 -4.13 -8.91
C SER A 367 -18.25 -4.76 -9.09
N ALA A 368 -17.33 -4.09 -9.77
CA ALA A 368 -16.04 -4.64 -10.20
C ALA A 368 -15.30 -5.43 -9.10
N TYR A 369 -15.18 -4.88 -7.90
CA TYR A 369 -14.48 -5.55 -6.81
C TYR A 369 -15.23 -6.78 -6.29
N TYR A 370 -16.55 -6.69 -6.16
CA TYR A 370 -17.38 -7.83 -5.72
C TYR A 370 -17.37 -8.95 -6.76
N ARG A 371 -17.44 -8.59 -8.05
CA ARG A 371 -17.34 -9.52 -9.18
C ARG A 371 -16.04 -10.32 -9.15
N VAL A 372 -14.91 -9.62 -9.13
CA VAL A 372 -13.58 -10.26 -9.15
C VAL A 372 -13.40 -11.18 -7.94
N MET A 373 -13.83 -10.75 -6.74
CA MET A 373 -13.76 -11.58 -5.55
C MET A 373 -14.60 -12.86 -5.72
N ALA A 374 -15.82 -12.76 -6.24
CA ALA A 374 -16.72 -13.89 -6.40
C ALA A 374 -16.28 -14.84 -7.52
N GLU A 375 -16.03 -14.33 -8.73
CA GLU A 375 -15.74 -15.15 -9.91
C GLU A 375 -14.39 -15.89 -9.81
N HIS A 376 -13.42 -15.30 -9.11
CA HIS A 376 -12.09 -15.91 -8.94
C HIS A 376 -11.91 -16.61 -7.60
N ASN A 377 -12.94 -16.73 -6.78
CA ASN A 377 -12.89 -17.35 -5.45
C ASN A 377 -11.77 -16.78 -4.58
N VAL A 378 -11.65 -15.43 -4.54
CA VAL A 378 -10.62 -14.73 -3.77
C VAL A 378 -10.81 -15.00 -2.28
N THR A 379 -9.81 -15.62 -1.65
CA THR A 379 -9.85 -15.93 -0.22
C THR A 379 -9.33 -14.79 0.65
N THR A 380 -8.41 -13.99 0.12
CA THR A 380 -7.84 -12.84 0.81
C THR A 380 -7.77 -11.64 -0.13
N PHE A 381 -8.37 -10.54 0.28
CA PHE A 381 -8.46 -9.31 -0.50
C PHE A 381 -7.71 -8.17 0.17
N PHE A 382 -7.01 -7.34 -0.62
CA PHE A 382 -6.26 -6.20 -0.14
C PHE A 382 -6.49 -4.98 -1.05
N THR A 383 -6.79 -3.81 -0.45
CA THR A 383 -7.01 -2.57 -1.21
C THR A 383 -6.61 -1.32 -0.42
N ALA A 384 -6.83 -0.13 -0.98
CA ALA A 384 -6.62 1.14 -0.30
C ALA A 384 -7.94 1.73 0.24
N PRO A 385 -7.92 2.48 1.36
CA PRO A 385 -9.10 3.19 1.87
C PRO A 385 -9.77 4.10 0.86
N THR A 386 -9.00 4.79 0.01
CA THR A 386 -9.54 5.62 -1.08
C THR A 386 -10.45 4.84 -2.02
N ALA A 387 -10.10 3.59 -2.36
CA ALA A 387 -10.95 2.74 -3.20
C ALA A 387 -12.29 2.44 -2.51
N LEU A 388 -12.27 2.20 -1.20
CA LEU A 388 -13.48 1.98 -0.40
C LEU A 388 -14.35 3.25 -0.29
N MET A 389 -13.73 4.44 -0.19
CA MET A 389 -14.46 5.71 -0.21
C MET A 389 -15.20 5.92 -1.53
N ILE A 390 -14.55 5.61 -2.65
CA ILE A 390 -15.17 5.69 -3.97
C ILE A 390 -16.32 4.67 -4.09
N LEU A 391 -16.12 3.42 -3.66
CA LEU A 391 -17.17 2.40 -3.64
C LEU A 391 -18.35 2.82 -2.76
N ARG A 392 -18.10 3.39 -1.56
CA ARG A 392 -19.17 3.88 -0.69
C ARG A 392 -19.99 4.98 -1.34
N ARG A 393 -19.35 5.86 -2.10
CA ARG A 393 -20.06 6.93 -2.82
C ARG A 393 -20.99 6.37 -3.90
N GLU A 394 -20.53 5.37 -4.64
CA GLU A 394 -21.27 4.80 -5.79
C GLU A 394 -22.24 3.66 -5.39
N ASP A 395 -21.96 2.94 -4.30
CA ASP A 395 -22.78 1.84 -3.79
C ASP A 395 -23.02 1.96 -2.26
N PRO A 396 -23.59 3.06 -1.77
CA PRO A 396 -23.73 3.33 -0.33
C PRO A 396 -24.56 2.27 0.40
N ASN A 397 -25.54 1.68 -0.29
CA ASN A 397 -26.46 0.67 0.26
C ASN A 397 -26.11 -0.77 -0.07
N GLY A 398 -25.04 -0.99 -0.86
CA GLY A 398 -24.56 -2.33 -1.25
C GLY A 398 -25.45 -3.02 -2.28
N GLU A 399 -26.15 -2.29 -3.15
CA GLU A 399 -27.01 -2.89 -4.18
C GLU A 399 -26.22 -3.73 -5.18
N TYR A 400 -25.02 -3.29 -5.52
CA TYR A 400 -24.10 -4.09 -6.33
C TYR A 400 -23.54 -5.28 -5.56
N ARG A 401 -23.22 -5.08 -4.25
CA ARG A 401 -22.70 -6.15 -3.39
C ARG A 401 -23.66 -7.36 -3.28
N LYS A 402 -24.96 -7.11 -3.23
CA LYS A 402 -25.99 -8.15 -3.08
C LYS A 402 -26.01 -9.17 -4.22
N LYS A 403 -25.45 -8.82 -5.37
CA LYS A 403 -25.42 -9.67 -6.57
C LYS A 403 -24.36 -10.80 -6.50
N TYR A 404 -23.43 -10.74 -5.53
CA TYR A 404 -22.25 -11.60 -5.49
C TYR A 404 -22.11 -12.33 -4.17
N ASP A 405 -21.81 -13.63 -4.22
CA ASP A 405 -21.48 -14.43 -3.05
C ASP A 405 -20.00 -14.22 -2.68
N LEU A 406 -19.74 -13.68 -1.49
CA LEU A 406 -18.40 -13.49 -0.94
C LEU A 406 -18.12 -14.41 0.25
N SER A 407 -18.89 -15.49 0.43
CA SER A 407 -18.79 -16.41 1.59
C SER A 407 -17.41 -17.09 1.69
N HIS A 408 -16.72 -17.25 0.58
CA HIS A 408 -15.37 -17.84 0.50
C HIS A 408 -14.24 -16.88 0.91
N VAL A 409 -14.49 -15.57 0.94
CA VAL A 409 -13.49 -14.58 1.38
C VAL A 409 -13.26 -14.72 2.90
N LYS A 410 -12.02 -14.94 3.31
CA LYS A 410 -11.64 -15.18 4.71
C LYS A 410 -11.16 -13.91 5.41
N ALA A 411 -10.44 -13.07 4.69
CA ALA A 411 -9.80 -11.88 5.24
C ALA A 411 -9.73 -10.76 4.21
N MET A 412 -9.84 -9.52 4.70
CA MET A 412 -9.67 -8.31 3.91
C MET A 412 -8.74 -7.35 4.62
N PHE A 413 -7.89 -6.67 3.84
CA PHE A 413 -6.92 -5.73 4.37
C PHE A 413 -6.99 -4.41 3.63
N VAL A 414 -6.66 -3.35 4.34
CA VAL A 414 -6.49 -2.00 3.77
C VAL A 414 -5.16 -1.42 4.20
N ALA A 415 -4.53 -0.64 3.36
CA ALA A 415 -3.32 0.12 3.67
C ALA A 415 -3.06 1.23 2.64
N GLY A 416 -1.96 1.98 2.85
CA GLY A 416 -1.48 3.06 1.97
C GLY A 416 -1.81 4.45 2.49
N GLU A 417 -2.87 4.56 3.25
CA GLU A 417 -3.29 5.74 4.01
C GLU A 417 -4.11 5.29 5.23
N ARG A 418 -4.31 6.19 6.19
CA ARG A 418 -5.16 5.87 7.35
C ARG A 418 -6.60 5.59 6.89
N CYS A 419 -7.16 4.47 7.32
CA CYS A 419 -8.55 4.15 7.05
C CYS A 419 -9.47 4.90 8.05
N PRO A 420 -10.33 5.82 7.58
CA PRO A 420 -11.30 6.47 8.46
C PRO A 420 -12.23 5.44 9.13
N PRO A 421 -12.52 5.57 10.45
CA PRO A 421 -13.32 4.59 11.17
C PRO A 421 -14.71 4.32 10.56
N GLU A 422 -15.36 5.35 10.00
CA GLU A 422 -16.66 5.22 9.35
C GLU A 422 -16.60 4.48 8.02
N ILE A 423 -15.51 4.61 7.26
CA ILE A 423 -15.27 3.84 6.01
C ILE A 423 -15.01 2.38 6.36
N HIS A 424 -14.18 2.14 7.37
CA HIS A 424 -13.89 0.81 7.86
C HIS A 424 -15.17 0.09 8.34
N ARG A 425 -16.00 0.75 9.19
CA ARG A 425 -17.30 0.20 9.63
C ARG A 425 -18.24 -0.06 8.46
N TRP A 426 -18.34 0.89 7.52
CA TRP A 426 -19.17 0.72 6.32
C TRP A 426 -18.75 -0.51 5.54
N TRP A 427 -17.44 -0.70 5.31
CA TRP A 427 -16.93 -1.84 4.56
C TRP A 427 -17.20 -3.17 5.27
N VAL A 428 -16.93 -3.23 6.58
CA VAL A 428 -17.27 -4.41 7.39
C VAL A 428 -18.75 -4.77 7.23
N ARG A 429 -19.66 -3.82 7.39
CA ARG A 429 -21.10 -4.07 7.21
C ARG A 429 -21.44 -4.62 5.83
N ARG A 430 -20.77 -4.11 4.78
CA ARG A 430 -21.05 -4.51 3.40
C ARG A 430 -20.54 -5.91 3.08
N VAL A 431 -19.42 -6.32 3.64
CA VAL A 431 -18.82 -7.62 3.32
C VAL A 431 -19.23 -8.75 4.28
N THR A 432 -19.64 -8.41 5.51
CA THR A 432 -20.08 -9.41 6.51
C THR A 432 -21.60 -9.61 6.56
N ASP A 433 -22.35 -8.77 5.87
CA ASP A 433 -23.84 -8.77 5.90
C ASP A 433 -24.45 -8.64 7.31
N VAL A 434 -23.76 -7.99 8.23
CA VAL A 434 -24.24 -7.72 9.58
C VAL A 434 -24.21 -6.23 9.90
N ASP A 435 -25.14 -5.75 10.72
CA ASP A 435 -25.11 -4.40 11.28
C ASP A 435 -24.16 -4.30 12.51
N ASP A 436 -24.05 -3.11 13.11
CA ASP A 436 -23.22 -2.89 14.30
C ASP A 436 -23.67 -3.68 15.53
N THR A 437 -24.90 -4.19 15.54
CA THR A 437 -25.42 -5.05 16.61
C THR A 437 -25.15 -6.53 16.36
N GLY A 438 -24.55 -6.87 15.19
CA GLY A 438 -24.32 -8.24 14.72
C GLY A 438 -25.60 -8.90 14.16
N LYS A 439 -26.62 -8.11 13.83
CA LYS A 439 -27.84 -8.61 13.19
C LYS A 439 -27.62 -8.74 11.69
N ALA A 440 -28.03 -9.87 11.10
CA ALA A 440 -27.94 -10.09 9.66
C ALA A 440 -28.77 -9.05 8.89
N LEU A 441 -28.12 -8.37 7.93
CA LEU A 441 -28.76 -7.39 7.04
C LEU A 441 -29.52 -8.07 5.90
N HIS A 442 -29.04 -9.26 5.48
CA HIS A 442 -29.61 -10.06 4.40
C HIS A 442 -29.67 -11.54 4.80
N PRO A 443 -30.87 -12.07 5.11
CA PRO A 443 -31.02 -13.44 5.63
C PRO A 443 -30.72 -14.55 4.62
N ILE A 444 -30.53 -14.25 3.35
CA ILE A 444 -30.37 -15.25 2.26
C ILE A 444 -28.88 -15.50 1.93
N GLN A 445 -27.97 -14.63 2.34
CA GLN A 445 -26.55 -14.78 2.03
C GLN A 445 -25.81 -15.38 3.23
N THR A 446 -24.92 -16.32 2.97
CA THR A 446 -24.05 -16.92 4.00
C THR A 446 -23.22 -15.81 4.62
N PRO A 447 -23.25 -15.60 5.96
CA PRO A 447 -22.45 -14.55 6.58
C PRO A 447 -20.96 -14.82 6.32
N VAL A 448 -20.32 -13.83 5.71
CA VAL A 448 -18.90 -13.85 5.48
C VAL A 448 -18.20 -13.73 6.83
N THR A 449 -17.45 -14.76 7.24
CA THR A 449 -16.70 -14.78 8.51
C THR A 449 -15.40 -13.99 8.41
N ASN A 450 -15.46 -12.78 7.87
CA ASN A 450 -14.27 -12.06 7.45
C ASN A 450 -13.78 -11.11 8.51
N VAL A 451 -12.48 -11.09 8.68
CA VAL A 451 -11.78 -10.04 9.39
C VAL A 451 -11.39 -8.97 8.36
N VAL A 452 -11.87 -7.76 8.55
CA VAL A 452 -11.37 -6.58 7.84
C VAL A 452 -10.40 -5.87 8.76
N SER A 453 -9.15 -5.74 8.33
CA SER A 453 -8.07 -5.14 9.13
C SER A 453 -7.37 -4.05 8.35
N ASP A 454 -7.18 -2.90 9.00
CA ASP A 454 -6.20 -1.93 8.55
C ASP A 454 -4.80 -2.43 8.89
N ASN A 455 -3.81 -2.10 8.07
CA ASN A 455 -2.40 -2.33 8.36
C ASN A 455 -1.55 -1.15 7.90
N TRP A 456 -0.39 -0.99 8.54
CA TRP A 456 0.49 0.12 8.25
C TRP A 456 1.89 -0.34 7.93
N TRP A 457 2.44 0.21 6.86
CA TRP A 457 3.77 -0.01 6.33
C TRP A 457 4.16 1.05 5.30
N GLN A 458 5.38 0.99 4.82
CA GLN A 458 5.95 1.95 3.90
C GLN A 458 6.67 1.22 2.76
N THR A 459 6.95 1.94 1.67
CA THR A 459 7.78 1.40 0.59
C THR A 459 9.13 0.91 1.10
N GLU A 460 9.71 1.65 2.03
CA GLU A 460 10.97 1.39 2.70
C GLU A 460 10.98 0.04 3.45
N THR A 461 9.86 -0.36 4.03
CA THR A 461 9.80 -1.58 4.86
C THR A 461 9.47 -2.85 4.08
N GLY A 462 8.78 -2.73 2.95
CA GLY A 462 8.48 -3.84 2.05
C GLY A 462 7.44 -4.84 2.54
N SER A 463 7.07 -4.77 3.81
CA SER A 463 6.03 -5.57 4.47
C SER A 463 5.45 -4.78 5.64
N PRO A 464 4.26 -5.16 6.17
CA PRO A 464 3.64 -4.47 7.29
C PRO A 464 4.50 -4.41 8.55
N LEU A 465 4.47 -3.24 9.21
CA LEU A 465 5.02 -3.02 10.54
C LEU A 465 3.97 -3.17 11.63
N ALA A 466 2.70 -2.88 11.30
CA ALA A 466 1.55 -3.10 12.17
C ALA A 466 0.38 -3.69 11.38
N GLY A 467 -0.41 -4.54 12.04
CA GLY A 467 -1.58 -5.19 11.47
C GLY A 467 -2.12 -6.28 12.40
N LEU A 468 -3.19 -6.95 12.01
CA LEU A 468 -3.67 -8.14 12.67
C LEU A 468 -3.17 -9.39 11.95
N ALA A 469 -2.44 -10.25 12.66
CA ALA A 469 -1.87 -11.49 12.12
C ALA A 469 -2.91 -12.61 12.14
N ILE A 470 -3.83 -12.59 11.20
CA ILE A 470 -5.02 -13.47 11.14
C ILE A 470 -4.63 -14.94 11.03
N GLY A 471 -3.56 -15.25 10.30
CA GLY A 471 -3.04 -16.61 10.16
C GLY A 471 -2.39 -17.20 11.41
N LEU A 472 -2.27 -16.44 12.49
CA LEU A 472 -1.86 -16.96 13.81
C LEU A 472 -3.04 -17.50 14.64
N SER A 473 -4.30 -17.36 14.15
CA SER A 473 -5.46 -17.95 14.78
C SER A 473 -5.49 -19.45 14.51
N ASP A 474 -5.15 -20.24 15.54
CA ASP A 474 -5.42 -21.68 15.57
C ASP A 474 -6.80 -21.95 16.17
N LYS A 475 -7.27 -23.19 16.08
CA LYS A 475 -8.49 -23.64 16.76
C LYS A 475 -8.38 -23.32 18.26
N GLY A 476 -9.11 -22.26 18.71
CA GLY A 476 -9.13 -21.81 20.10
C GLY A 476 -8.26 -20.60 20.44
N ALA A 477 -7.34 -20.15 19.58
CA ALA A 477 -6.59 -18.91 19.81
C ALA A 477 -7.47 -17.69 19.46
N GLN A 478 -7.59 -16.75 20.42
CA GLN A 478 -8.32 -15.51 20.20
C GLN A 478 -7.46 -14.51 19.43
N LEU A 479 -7.94 -14.07 18.27
CA LEU A 479 -7.40 -12.91 17.58
C LEU A 479 -7.65 -11.63 18.40
N PRO A 480 -6.75 -10.65 18.33
CA PRO A 480 -7.07 -9.31 18.80
C PRO A 480 -8.30 -8.77 18.09
N PRO A 481 -9.25 -8.12 18.79
CA PRO A 481 -10.42 -7.53 18.13
C PRO A 481 -10.02 -6.41 17.17
N VAL A 482 -10.78 -6.21 16.10
CA VAL A 482 -10.57 -5.07 15.18
C VAL A 482 -10.93 -3.77 15.90
N LYS A 483 -9.99 -2.83 16.00
CA LYS A 483 -10.24 -1.46 16.46
C LYS A 483 -10.28 -0.53 15.25
N TYR A 484 -11.45 0.07 15.01
CA TYR A 484 -11.63 1.01 13.89
C TYR A 484 -10.74 2.25 14.06
N GLY A 485 -10.03 2.62 13.00
CA GLY A 485 -9.06 3.71 13.00
C GLY A 485 -7.69 3.36 13.56
N SER A 486 -7.46 2.07 13.92
CA SER A 486 -6.15 1.53 14.28
C SER A 486 -5.59 0.69 13.14
N ALA A 487 -4.29 0.76 12.95
CA ALA A 487 -3.53 -0.11 12.06
C ALA A 487 -3.22 -1.51 12.65
N GLY A 488 -3.95 -1.93 13.69
CA GLY A 488 -3.69 -3.19 14.39
C GLY A 488 -2.55 -3.10 15.40
N MET A 489 -1.86 -4.20 15.63
CA MET A 489 -0.74 -4.30 16.58
C MET A 489 0.59 -4.44 15.84
N PRO A 490 1.73 -4.10 16.47
CA PRO A 490 3.04 -4.38 15.87
C PRO A 490 3.18 -5.86 15.50
N VAL A 491 3.79 -6.13 14.33
CA VAL A 491 3.97 -7.51 13.86
C VAL A 491 5.30 -8.11 14.32
N GLN A 492 5.54 -9.37 14.03
CA GLN A 492 6.72 -10.11 14.42
C GLN A 492 8.00 -9.49 13.85
N GLY A 493 9.04 -9.39 14.67
CA GLY A 493 10.32 -8.77 14.34
C GLY A 493 10.32 -7.24 14.44
N VAL A 494 9.18 -6.60 14.72
CA VAL A 494 9.05 -5.13 14.76
C VAL A 494 9.06 -4.65 16.22
N ASP A 495 10.10 -3.93 16.62
CA ASP A 495 10.18 -3.21 17.89
C ASP A 495 9.75 -1.75 17.69
N LEU A 496 8.44 -1.56 17.53
CA LEU A 496 7.82 -0.25 17.30
C LEU A 496 7.77 0.54 18.59
N ARG A 497 8.25 1.80 18.54
CA ARG A 497 8.35 2.74 19.66
C ARG A 497 7.80 4.10 19.28
N ILE A 498 7.27 4.79 20.25
CA ILE A 498 6.84 6.18 20.12
C ILE A 498 7.82 7.06 20.87
N LEU A 499 8.47 7.98 20.12
CA LEU A 499 9.45 8.90 20.69
C LEU A 499 8.82 10.28 20.92
N ARG A 500 9.30 10.95 21.97
CA ARG A 500 8.84 12.30 22.34
C ARG A 500 9.03 13.29 21.20
N ILE A 501 8.00 14.09 20.95
CA ILE A 501 8.10 15.27 20.10
C ILE A 501 8.69 16.40 20.96
N ARG A 502 9.89 16.84 20.62
CA ARG A 502 10.57 17.96 21.30
C ARG A 502 10.23 19.26 20.64
N ASP A 503 10.13 20.34 21.41
CA ASP A 503 10.00 21.71 20.91
C ASP A 503 11.38 22.27 20.58
N GLU A 504 11.46 23.15 19.57
CA GLU A 504 12.69 23.88 19.22
C GLU A 504 13.20 24.79 20.37
N PHE A 505 12.37 24.97 21.41
CA PHE A 505 12.60 25.82 22.57
C PHE A 505 12.83 25.04 23.88
N ASP A 506 12.94 23.69 23.82
CA ASP A 506 13.29 22.88 25.00
C ASP A 506 14.77 23.17 25.34
N GLU A 507 15.00 24.04 26.35
CA GLU A 507 16.33 24.50 26.79
C GLU A 507 17.26 23.34 27.22
N ASP A 508 16.70 22.19 27.63
CA ASP A 508 17.45 20.98 28.03
C ASP A 508 17.73 19.99 26.87
N GLY A 509 17.32 20.33 25.65
CA GLY A 509 17.33 19.42 24.51
C GLY A 509 18.21 19.86 23.35
N GLY A 510 19.53 20.01 23.55
CA GLY A 510 20.45 20.10 22.40
C GLY A 510 20.25 18.93 21.42
N VAL A 511 20.63 19.12 20.17
CA VAL A 511 20.53 18.13 19.06
C VAL A 511 21.14 16.75 19.43
N ASP A 512 21.95 16.69 20.50
CA ASP A 512 22.69 15.52 20.97
C ASP A 512 22.01 14.73 22.10
N SER A 513 20.79 15.12 22.56
CA SER A 513 20.13 14.38 23.64
C SER A 513 19.52 13.06 23.13
N ALA A 514 19.69 11.97 23.92
CA ALA A 514 19.19 10.64 23.57
C ALA A 514 17.68 10.63 23.26
N PRO A 515 17.20 9.84 22.28
CA PRO A 515 15.78 9.67 22.01
C PRO A 515 15.02 9.17 23.25
N GLU A 516 13.91 9.85 23.58
CA GLU A 516 13.08 9.51 24.76
C GLU A 516 11.80 8.80 24.30
N GLU A 517 11.58 7.58 24.80
CA GLU A 517 10.34 6.83 24.58
C GLU A 517 9.22 7.40 25.49
N VAL A 518 8.00 7.57 24.92
CA VAL A 518 6.85 8.05 25.69
C VAL A 518 5.96 6.89 26.15
N ALA A 519 5.15 7.15 27.17
CA ALA A 519 4.17 6.20 27.68
C ALA A 519 3.08 5.88 26.63
N ARG A 520 2.41 4.74 26.78
CA ARG A 520 1.25 4.37 25.95
C ARG A 520 0.15 5.44 26.05
N GLY A 521 -0.50 5.72 24.94
CA GLY A 521 -1.53 6.75 24.82
C GLY A 521 -0.98 8.16 24.55
N VAL A 522 0.33 8.37 24.63
CA VAL A 522 0.96 9.67 24.34
C VAL A 522 1.34 9.76 22.85
N VAL A 523 1.05 10.89 22.23
CA VAL A 523 1.39 11.17 20.83
C VAL A 523 2.89 11.41 20.68
N GLY A 524 3.51 10.80 19.68
CA GLY A 524 4.91 11.00 19.38
C GLY A 524 5.29 10.58 17.96
N TYR A 525 6.60 10.59 17.68
CA TYR A 525 7.14 10.06 16.43
C TYR A 525 7.11 8.54 16.45
N VAL A 526 6.51 7.95 15.42
CA VAL A 526 6.50 6.50 15.24
C VAL A 526 7.85 6.06 14.71
N THR A 527 8.53 5.20 15.44
CA THR A 527 9.87 4.72 15.08
C THR A 527 9.98 3.20 15.27
N VAL A 528 10.98 2.60 14.65
CA VAL A 528 11.32 1.19 14.88
C VAL A 528 12.73 1.10 15.44
N LYS A 529 12.87 0.49 16.60
CA LYS A 529 14.17 0.26 17.25
C LYS A 529 14.99 -0.72 16.43
N LEU A 530 16.27 -0.42 16.26
CA LEU A 530 17.20 -1.25 15.49
C LEU A 530 17.63 -2.51 16.26
N PRO A 531 17.92 -3.61 15.55
CA PRO A 531 17.93 -3.78 14.11
C PRO A 531 16.52 -3.87 13.50
N LEU A 532 16.36 -3.44 12.25
CA LEU A 532 15.10 -3.60 11.51
C LEU A 532 14.83 -5.09 11.21
N PRO A 533 13.56 -5.51 11.02
CA PRO A 533 13.23 -6.88 10.63
C PRO A 533 13.78 -7.23 9.24
N PRO A 534 13.86 -8.54 8.87
CA PRO A 534 14.32 -8.92 7.54
C PRO A 534 13.42 -8.37 6.44
N GLY A 535 13.98 -8.14 5.26
CA GLY A 535 13.26 -7.66 4.08
C GLY A 535 13.02 -6.16 4.01
N VAL A 536 13.42 -5.37 5.01
CA VAL A 536 13.47 -3.91 4.93
C VAL A 536 14.56 -3.48 3.95
N MET A 537 14.44 -2.28 3.37
CA MET A 537 15.47 -1.72 2.49
C MET A 537 16.86 -1.78 3.12
N THR A 538 17.87 -2.02 2.31
CA THR A 538 19.27 -2.06 2.77
C THR A 538 19.99 -0.73 2.57
N THR A 539 19.57 0.06 1.59
CA THR A 539 20.12 1.38 1.25
C THR A 539 19.20 2.12 0.28
N LEU A 540 19.56 3.35 -0.07
CA LEU A 540 19.10 4.04 -1.27
C LEU A 540 20.11 3.82 -2.41
N TRP A 541 19.62 3.64 -3.64
CA TRP A 541 20.46 3.39 -4.79
C TRP A 541 21.43 4.55 -5.05
N GLY A 542 22.72 4.25 -4.99
CA GLY A 542 23.78 5.23 -5.25
C GLY A 542 23.94 6.34 -4.20
N ASP A 543 23.20 6.31 -3.06
CA ASP A 543 23.16 7.44 -2.12
C ASP A 543 23.04 6.97 -0.66
N GLU A 544 24.12 6.41 -0.12
CA GLU A 544 24.17 5.90 1.26
C GLU A 544 24.09 7.03 2.31
N GLU A 545 24.65 8.20 2.01
CA GLU A 545 24.59 9.36 2.91
C GLU A 545 23.14 9.83 3.09
N ARG A 546 22.40 9.98 1.99
CA ARG A 546 20.99 10.33 2.02
C ARG A 546 20.13 9.25 2.71
N PHE A 547 20.52 7.99 2.59
CA PHE A 547 19.88 6.88 3.32
C PHE A 547 20.01 7.09 4.82
N PHE A 548 21.21 7.33 5.31
CA PHE A 548 21.45 7.57 6.73
C PHE A 548 20.73 8.83 7.22
N ASP A 549 20.85 9.92 6.48
CA ASP A 549 20.27 11.23 6.83
C ASP A 549 18.74 11.19 6.90
N ALA A 550 18.11 10.52 5.93
CA ALA A 550 16.65 10.49 5.85
C ALA A 550 15.98 9.63 6.92
N TYR A 551 16.69 8.60 7.44
CA TYR A 551 16.02 7.56 8.23
C TYR A 551 16.67 7.26 9.58
N PHE A 552 17.92 7.69 9.85
CA PHE A 552 18.65 7.29 11.06
C PHE A 552 19.32 8.43 11.81
N ARG A 553 19.63 9.56 11.15
CA ARG A 553 20.34 10.69 11.76
C ARG A 553 19.55 11.31 12.90
N ARG A 554 18.24 11.48 12.71
CA ARG A 554 17.38 12.19 13.67
C ARG A 554 17.22 11.46 15.01
N PHE A 555 17.14 10.13 14.98
CA PHE A 555 16.92 9.30 16.17
C PHE A 555 17.96 8.16 16.23
N PRO A 556 19.14 8.39 16.83
CA PRO A 556 20.16 7.37 16.93
C PRO A 556 19.62 6.08 17.60
N GLY A 557 19.84 4.92 16.94
CA GLY A 557 19.32 3.63 17.39
C GLY A 557 17.90 3.29 16.92
N TYR A 558 17.25 4.18 16.16
CA TYR A 558 15.90 3.97 15.63
C TYR A 558 15.82 4.32 14.14
N TYR A 559 14.90 3.66 13.47
CA TYR A 559 14.46 4.04 12.12
C TYR A 559 13.34 5.08 12.24
N ASP A 560 13.52 6.25 11.63
CA ASP A 560 12.51 7.30 11.54
C ASP A 560 11.53 6.99 10.40
N THR A 561 10.30 6.69 10.73
CA THR A 561 9.26 6.43 9.73
C THR A 561 8.73 7.70 9.08
N GLY A 562 9.00 8.86 9.67
CA GLY A 562 8.41 10.15 9.30
C GLY A 562 6.90 10.23 9.57
N ASP A 563 6.34 9.32 10.35
CA ASP A 563 4.94 9.32 10.78
C ASP A 563 4.83 9.68 12.27
N THR A 564 3.66 10.19 12.66
CA THR A 564 3.29 10.41 14.06
C THR A 564 2.12 9.52 14.44
N GLY A 565 2.08 9.11 15.71
CA GLY A 565 1.06 8.19 16.16
C GLY A 565 1.09 7.95 17.66
N ILE A 566 0.32 6.97 18.06
CA ILE A 566 0.28 6.45 19.44
C ILE A 566 0.28 4.91 19.43
N ILE A 567 0.78 4.31 20.50
CA ILE A 567 0.42 2.96 20.90
C ILE A 567 -0.54 3.09 22.08
N ASP A 568 -1.78 2.62 21.92
CA ASP A 568 -2.76 2.73 23.00
C ASP A 568 -2.47 1.75 24.15
N THR A 569 -3.26 1.83 25.21
CA THR A 569 -3.09 0.99 26.41
C THR A 569 -3.20 -0.51 26.14
N ASP A 570 -3.94 -0.91 25.11
CA ASP A 570 -4.11 -2.29 24.68
C ASP A 570 -3.04 -2.75 23.68
N GLY A 571 -2.12 -1.85 23.26
CA GLY A 571 -1.01 -2.15 22.36
C GLY A 571 -1.32 -1.95 20.88
N TYR A 572 -2.46 -1.32 20.53
CA TYR A 572 -2.79 -1.01 19.15
C TYR A 572 -2.10 0.27 18.68
N VAL A 573 -1.66 0.23 17.43
CA VAL A 573 -0.98 1.34 16.75
C VAL A 573 -2.02 2.21 16.03
N HIS A 574 -1.99 3.49 16.30
CA HIS A 574 -2.79 4.48 15.58
C HIS A 574 -1.85 5.48 14.91
N ILE A 575 -1.81 5.44 13.58
CA ILE A 575 -1.06 6.42 12.79
C ILE A 575 -1.94 7.64 12.64
N LEU A 576 -1.41 8.80 13.02
CA LEU A 576 -2.18 10.05 13.03
C LEU A 576 -1.92 10.89 11.78
N SER A 577 -0.66 11.14 11.45
CA SER A 577 -0.27 11.92 10.27
C SER A 577 1.20 11.73 9.93
N ARG A 578 1.62 12.30 8.81
CA ARG A 578 3.06 12.52 8.56
C ARG A 578 3.59 13.54 9.58
N ALA A 579 4.82 13.38 9.98
CA ALA A 579 5.48 14.31 10.93
C ALA A 579 5.55 15.75 10.40
N ASP A 580 5.61 15.91 9.07
CA ASP A 580 5.60 17.21 8.38
C ASP A 580 4.19 17.81 8.18
N ASP A 581 3.13 17.07 8.54
CA ASP A 581 1.73 17.50 8.48
C ASP A 581 1.15 17.89 9.86
N ILE A 582 1.98 18.03 10.90
CA ILE A 582 1.57 18.56 12.20
C ILE A 582 1.44 20.07 12.12
N ILE A 583 0.38 20.61 12.72
CA ILE A 583 0.14 22.06 12.84
C ILE A 583 0.48 22.48 14.27
N ASN A 584 1.38 23.47 14.42
CA ASN A 584 1.72 24.06 15.70
C ASN A 584 0.88 25.33 15.92
N VAL A 585 -0.16 25.24 16.76
CA VAL A 585 -1.03 26.36 17.10
C VAL A 585 -0.78 26.78 18.54
N ALA A 586 -0.12 27.93 18.75
CA ALA A 586 0.15 28.49 20.09
C ALA A 586 0.70 27.43 21.08
N ALA A 587 1.77 26.74 20.70
CA ALA A 587 2.40 25.62 21.43
C ALA A 587 1.60 24.31 21.51
N HIS A 588 0.41 24.24 20.91
CA HIS A 588 -0.33 22.98 20.77
C HIS A 588 -0.05 22.34 19.41
N ARG A 589 0.35 21.08 19.44
CA ARG A 589 0.59 20.27 18.23
C ARG A 589 -0.65 19.49 17.88
N ILE A 590 -1.20 19.73 16.69
CA ILE A 590 -2.45 19.16 16.23
C ILE A 590 -2.16 18.39 14.93
N SER A 591 -2.54 17.12 14.90
CA SER A 591 -2.54 16.36 13.65
C SER A 591 -3.65 16.88 12.73
N THR A 592 -3.32 17.10 11.46
CA THR A 592 -4.30 17.47 10.44
C THR A 592 -5.44 16.48 10.36
N SER A 593 -5.16 15.18 10.50
CA SER A 593 -6.18 14.13 10.40
C SER A 593 -7.23 14.17 11.50
N VAL A 594 -6.91 14.66 12.70
CA VAL A 594 -7.88 14.80 13.78
C VAL A 594 -8.95 15.86 13.43
N ILE A 595 -8.53 16.92 12.76
CA ILE A 595 -9.47 17.94 12.27
C ILE A 595 -10.26 17.38 11.07
N GLU A 596 -9.57 16.72 10.13
CA GLU A 596 -10.18 16.12 8.94
C GLU A 596 -11.30 15.13 9.31
N GLU A 597 -11.11 14.29 10.32
CA GLU A 597 -12.12 13.34 10.80
C GLU A 597 -13.41 14.03 11.24
N VAL A 598 -13.28 15.12 11.96
CA VAL A 598 -14.44 15.90 12.42
C VAL A 598 -15.15 16.58 11.25
N VAL A 599 -14.39 17.12 10.31
CA VAL A 599 -14.91 17.85 9.15
C VAL A 599 -15.70 16.94 8.20
N VAL A 600 -15.21 15.73 7.92
CA VAL A 600 -15.89 14.81 6.98
C VAL A 600 -17.16 14.16 7.53
N GLU A 601 -17.45 14.33 8.82
CA GLU A 601 -18.75 13.90 9.38
C GLU A 601 -19.90 14.84 8.99
N ASN A 602 -19.61 16.08 8.55
CA ASN A 602 -20.63 16.96 8.02
C ASN A 602 -21.24 16.36 6.74
N SER A 603 -22.58 16.25 6.71
CA SER A 603 -23.31 15.57 5.63
C SER A 603 -23.16 16.21 4.26
N GLU A 604 -22.75 17.49 4.18
CA GLU A 604 -22.54 18.24 2.93
C GLU A 604 -21.12 18.05 2.38
N ILE A 605 -20.17 17.52 3.17
CA ILE A 605 -18.75 17.38 2.78
C ILE A 605 -18.46 15.95 2.31
N ALA A 606 -17.90 15.84 1.13
CA ALA A 606 -17.46 14.55 0.56
C ALA A 606 -16.09 14.13 1.08
N GLU A 607 -15.16 15.08 1.08
CA GLU A 607 -13.77 14.90 1.51
C GLU A 607 -13.17 16.25 1.90
N CYS A 608 -12.09 16.22 2.68
CA CYS A 608 -11.34 17.42 3.00
C CYS A 608 -9.85 17.14 3.17
N CYS A 609 -9.09 18.21 3.17
CA CYS A 609 -7.67 18.22 3.50
C CYS A 609 -7.40 19.42 4.40
N VAL A 610 -6.63 19.21 5.47
CA VAL A 610 -6.22 20.27 6.38
C VAL A 610 -4.73 20.53 6.19
N VAL A 611 -4.36 21.82 6.09
CA VAL A 611 -2.97 22.24 5.97
C VAL A 611 -2.68 23.39 6.94
N ALA A 612 -1.41 23.54 7.32
CA ALA A 612 -0.95 24.65 8.14
C ALA A 612 -0.83 25.94 7.31
N ARG A 613 -1.29 27.07 7.84
CA ARG A 613 -1.00 28.43 7.39
C ARG A 613 -0.23 29.16 8.47
N GLY A 614 0.87 29.83 8.13
CA GLY A 614 1.60 30.68 9.06
C GLY A 614 0.72 31.78 9.67
N HIS A 615 0.88 32.04 10.98
CA HIS A 615 0.15 33.08 11.72
C HIS A 615 1.14 33.86 12.61
N PRO A 616 1.15 35.21 12.57
CA PRO A 616 2.16 36.04 13.25
C PRO A 616 2.29 35.81 14.76
N ILE A 617 1.20 35.47 15.43
CA ILE A 617 1.13 35.32 16.90
C ILE A 617 1.08 33.87 17.33
N LYS A 618 0.44 32.97 16.53
CA LYS A 618 0.14 31.58 16.92
C LYS A 618 1.06 30.55 16.27
N GLY A 619 2.10 31.00 15.56
CA GLY A 619 2.96 30.15 14.76
C GLY A 619 2.24 29.62 13.51
N SER A 620 1.22 28.80 13.68
CA SER A 620 0.37 28.33 12.57
C SER A 620 -1.09 28.26 12.96
N VAL A 621 -1.99 28.25 11.97
CA VAL A 621 -3.41 27.96 12.11
C VAL A 621 -3.87 27.00 11.02
N PRO A 622 -4.85 26.15 11.26
CA PRO A 622 -5.37 25.24 10.26
C PRO A 622 -6.18 25.96 9.18
N VAL A 623 -6.04 25.49 7.95
CA VAL A 623 -6.90 25.80 6.81
C VAL A 623 -7.52 24.51 6.33
N VAL A 624 -8.84 24.44 6.34
CA VAL A 624 -9.62 23.33 5.83
C VAL A 624 -9.96 23.59 4.37
N VAL A 625 -9.53 22.69 3.47
CA VAL A 625 -9.92 22.68 2.07
C VAL A 625 -10.86 21.52 1.85
N ALA A 626 -12.13 21.80 1.60
CA ALA A 626 -13.21 20.81 1.56
C ALA A 626 -13.86 20.71 0.17
N VAL A 627 -14.38 19.54 -0.14
CA VAL A 627 -15.12 19.24 -1.39
C VAL A 627 -16.58 18.96 -1.03
N TRP A 628 -17.49 19.53 -1.80
CA TRP A 628 -18.92 19.30 -1.64
C TRP A 628 -19.32 17.87 -2.04
N LYS A 629 -20.27 17.30 -1.28
CA LYS A 629 -20.81 15.97 -1.55
C LYS A 629 -21.81 15.97 -2.71
N HIS A 630 -22.58 17.02 -2.83
CA HIS A 630 -23.64 17.16 -3.83
C HIS A 630 -23.57 18.52 -4.53
N GLN A 631 -23.85 18.56 -5.83
CA GLN A 631 -23.95 19.82 -6.56
C GLN A 631 -25.13 20.67 -6.07
N LYS A 632 -26.25 20.04 -5.69
CA LYS A 632 -27.41 20.72 -5.13
C LYS A 632 -27.33 20.67 -3.61
N ARG A 633 -27.04 21.80 -2.98
CA ARG A 633 -26.78 21.96 -1.55
C ARG A 633 -28.12 22.11 -0.78
N SER A 634 -28.20 21.52 0.39
CA SER A 634 -29.33 21.68 1.29
C SER A 634 -29.16 22.87 2.25
N ARG A 635 -27.89 23.34 2.44
CA ARG A 635 -27.51 24.44 3.35
C ARG A 635 -26.63 25.48 2.64
N SER A 636 -26.58 26.70 3.20
CA SER A 636 -25.68 27.73 2.68
C SER A 636 -24.22 27.40 3.00
N VAL A 637 -23.31 27.99 2.23
CA VAL A 637 -21.86 27.82 2.45
C VAL A 637 -21.45 28.27 3.84
N GLU A 638 -22.01 29.39 4.28
CA GLU A 638 -21.73 29.99 5.59
C GLU A 638 -22.22 29.11 6.73
N GLN A 639 -23.43 28.55 6.62
CA GLN A 639 -23.95 27.59 7.62
C GLN A 639 -23.03 26.35 7.76
N VAL A 640 -22.59 25.79 6.66
CA VAL A 640 -21.66 24.61 6.69
C VAL A 640 -20.32 24.98 7.29
N LYS A 641 -19.78 26.16 6.98
CA LYS A 641 -18.53 26.65 7.60
C LYS A 641 -18.66 26.80 9.11
N ASP A 642 -19.76 27.39 9.56
CA ASP A 642 -20.03 27.60 11.00
C ASP A 642 -20.17 26.25 11.73
N GLU A 643 -20.91 25.30 11.15
CA GLU A 643 -21.03 23.94 11.68
C GLU A 643 -19.66 23.22 11.77
N VAL A 644 -18.81 23.35 10.75
CA VAL A 644 -17.46 22.79 10.76
C VAL A 644 -16.62 23.38 11.88
N VAL A 645 -16.60 24.71 12.01
CA VAL A 645 -15.82 25.38 13.05
C VAL A 645 -16.33 25.00 14.45
N GLU A 646 -17.63 24.95 14.64
CA GLU A 646 -18.25 24.55 15.90
C GLU A 646 -17.97 23.10 16.24
N ALA A 647 -18.07 22.18 15.28
CA ALA A 647 -17.76 20.77 15.48
C ALA A 647 -16.30 20.56 15.86
N VAL A 648 -15.35 21.21 15.17
CA VAL A 648 -13.92 21.14 15.49
C VAL A 648 -13.65 21.75 16.87
N ARG A 649 -14.26 22.89 17.21
CA ARG A 649 -14.12 23.52 18.52
C ARG A 649 -14.61 22.61 19.65
N ASN A 650 -15.75 21.96 19.47
CA ASN A 650 -16.38 21.13 20.51
C ASN A 650 -15.68 19.77 20.67
N ARG A 651 -15.13 19.18 19.60
CA ARG A 651 -14.60 17.82 19.61
C ARG A 651 -13.07 17.76 19.68
N VAL A 652 -12.38 18.72 19.07
CA VAL A 652 -10.91 18.80 19.11
C VAL A 652 -10.46 19.81 20.17
N GLY A 653 -11.12 20.97 20.23
CA GLY A 653 -10.86 22.00 21.23
C GLY A 653 -10.71 23.39 20.61
N ALA A 654 -11.02 24.42 21.41
CA ALA A 654 -10.95 25.82 21.00
C ALA A 654 -9.51 26.26 20.64
N PHE A 655 -8.51 25.55 21.17
CA PHE A 655 -7.07 25.80 20.90
C PHE A 655 -6.68 25.53 19.43
N THR A 656 -7.49 24.80 18.67
CA THR A 656 -7.25 24.56 17.23
C THR A 656 -7.18 25.86 16.43
N SER A 657 -7.83 26.91 16.92
CA SER A 657 -7.89 28.22 16.27
C SER A 657 -8.34 28.13 14.80
N LEU A 658 -9.26 27.21 14.52
CA LEU A 658 -9.94 27.17 13.23
C LEU A 658 -10.99 28.27 13.20
N TYR A 659 -10.90 29.13 12.21
CA TYR A 659 -11.82 30.23 11.96
C TYR A 659 -12.67 29.94 10.72
N ARG A 660 -13.82 30.57 10.63
CA ARG A 660 -14.76 30.44 9.51
C ARG A 660 -14.11 30.76 8.16
N GLU A 661 -13.32 31.84 8.13
CA GLU A 661 -12.57 32.25 6.96
C GLU A 661 -11.51 31.25 6.51
N ASN A 662 -11.07 30.35 7.39
CA ASN A 662 -10.10 29.30 7.07
C ASN A 662 -10.75 28.01 6.56
N VAL A 663 -12.05 28.00 6.27
CA VAL A 663 -12.74 26.89 5.61
C VAL A 663 -12.99 27.28 4.16
N VAL A 664 -12.31 26.60 3.24
CA VAL A 664 -12.30 26.88 1.79
C VAL A 664 -12.93 25.71 1.07
N PHE A 665 -13.86 25.97 0.17
CA PHE A 665 -14.45 24.93 -0.68
C PHE A 665 -13.85 24.96 -2.07
N VAL A 666 -13.58 23.74 -2.60
CA VAL A 666 -13.04 23.51 -3.93
C VAL A 666 -13.86 22.43 -4.66
N GLU A 667 -13.75 22.34 -5.97
CA GLU A 667 -14.44 21.32 -6.76
C GLU A 667 -13.86 19.92 -6.51
N ARG A 668 -12.53 19.81 -6.35
CA ARG A 668 -11.82 18.56 -6.07
C ARG A 668 -10.47 18.83 -5.41
N LEU A 669 -9.96 17.86 -4.65
CA LEU A 669 -8.62 17.92 -4.06
C LEU A 669 -7.56 17.45 -5.06
N PRO A 670 -6.34 18.03 -5.01
CA PRO A 670 -5.22 17.54 -5.80
C PRO A 670 -4.73 16.23 -5.21
N LYS A 671 -4.79 15.18 -6.00
CA LYS A 671 -4.41 13.82 -5.59
C LYS A 671 -3.33 13.25 -6.48
N THR A 672 -2.57 12.33 -5.93
CA THR A 672 -1.76 11.42 -6.72
C THR A 672 -2.68 10.42 -7.44
N ARG A 673 -2.18 9.77 -8.47
CA ARG A 673 -2.89 8.68 -9.16
C ARG A 673 -3.24 7.49 -8.27
N SER A 674 -2.57 7.36 -7.12
CA SER A 674 -2.94 6.39 -6.07
C SER A 674 -4.03 6.91 -5.11
N GLY A 675 -4.57 8.11 -5.35
CA GLY A 675 -5.63 8.72 -4.53
C GLY A 675 -5.14 9.56 -3.35
N LYS A 676 -3.82 9.61 -3.09
CA LYS A 676 -3.25 10.33 -1.95
C LYS A 676 -3.29 11.84 -2.18
N VAL A 677 -3.84 12.61 -1.24
CA VAL A 677 -3.92 14.08 -1.31
C VAL A 677 -2.54 14.72 -1.26
N LEU A 678 -2.29 15.67 -2.15
CA LEU A 678 -1.05 16.41 -2.29
C LEU A 678 -1.01 17.65 -1.38
N ARG A 679 -1.02 17.44 -0.05
CA ARG A 679 -1.04 18.50 0.97
C ARG A 679 0.09 19.51 0.81
N LYS A 680 1.29 19.03 0.48
CA LYS A 680 2.45 19.92 0.26
C LYS A 680 2.20 20.94 -0.86
N MET A 681 1.54 20.55 -1.94
CA MET A 681 1.19 21.45 -3.04
C MET A 681 0.21 22.54 -2.58
N ILE A 682 -0.85 22.16 -1.86
CA ILE A 682 -1.82 23.13 -1.30
C ILE A 682 -1.12 24.10 -0.34
N ARG A 683 -0.28 23.59 0.56
CA ARG A 683 0.51 24.41 1.50
C ARG A 683 1.42 25.39 0.78
N SER A 684 2.13 24.94 -0.27
CA SER A 684 2.99 25.79 -1.08
C SER A 684 2.20 26.89 -1.80
N MET A 685 1.01 26.57 -2.32
CA MET A 685 0.12 27.56 -2.94
C MET A 685 -0.35 28.63 -1.94
N ILE A 686 -0.80 28.22 -0.76
CA ILE A 686 -1.22 29.17 0.29
C ILE A 686 -0.05 30.06 0.71
N SER A 687 1.14 29.49 0.92
CA SER A 687 2.34 30.24 1.29
C SER A 687 2.75 31.25 0.20
N ALA A 688 2.69 30.85 -1.06
CA ALA A 688 2.99 31.72 -2.21
C ALA A 688 2.00 32.89 -2.32
N LEU A 689 0.70 32.61 -2.19
CA LEU A 689 -0.37 33.61 -2.27
C LEU A 689 -0.35 34.62 -1.09
N LEU A 690 0.17 34.18 0.07
CA LEU A 690 0.29 35.06 1.26
C LEU A 690 1.63 35.80 1.31
N SER A 691 2.63 35.40 0.51
CA SER A 691 3.92 36.08 0.47
C SER A 691 3.80 37.44 -0.21
N SER A 692 4.64 38.41 0.22
CA SER A 692 4.72 39.72 -0.40
C SER A 692 5.46 39.70 -1.76
N LYS A 693 6.06 38.56 -2.14
CA LYS A 693 6.67 38.36 -3.45
C LYS A 693 5.59 37.89 -4.43
N ALA A 694 5.53 38.52 -5.59
CA ALA A 694 4.63 38.15 -6.68
C ALA A 694 5.01 36.76 -7.21
N ALA A 695 4.58 35.70 -6.49
CA ALA A 695 4.72 34.32 -6.94
C ALA A 695 3.52 33.94 -7.81
N GLY A 696 3.78 33.38 -8.98
CA GLY A 696 2.76 32.88 -9.91
C GLY A 696 2.50 31.39 -9.77
N LEU A 697 1.44 30.90 -10.39
CA LEU A 697 1.12 29.46 -10.46
C LEU A 697 2.31 28.64 -11.03
N GLY A 698 3.13 29.23 -11.91
CA GLY A 698 4.31 28.59 -12.49
C GLY A 698 5.40 28.24 -11.48
N ASP A 699 5.47 29.01 -10.39
CA ASP A 699 6.50 28.81 -9.34
C ASP A 699 6.16 27.66 -8.39
N ILE A 700 4.94 27.14 -8.45
CA ILE A 700 4.51 26.01 -7.62
C ILE A 700 4.89 24.71 -8.33
N PRO A 701 5.78 23.88 -7.76
CA PRO A 701 6.12 22.60 -8.35
C PRO A 701 4.88 21.70 -8.49
N THR A 702 4.66 21.18 -9.69
CA THR A 702 3.61 20.18 -9.91
C THR A 702 4.23 18.81 -9.67
N PRO A 703 3.75 18.04 -8.67
CA PRO A 703 4.21 16.66 -8.49
C PRO A 703 3.83 15.83 -9.71
N ALA A 704 4.79 15.14 -10.31
CA ALA A 704 4.55 14.29 -11.48
C ALA A 704 3.61 13.10 -11.19
N THR A 705 3.32 12.86 -9.91
CA THR A 705 2.35 11.85 -9.44
C THR A 705 0.92 12.37 -9.44
N ILE A 706 0.68 13.63 -9.78
CA ILE A 706 -0.67 14.20 -9.80
C ILE A 706 -1.57 13.44 -10.80
N GLU A 707 -2.80 13.21 -10.41
CA GLU A 707 -3.78 12.49 -11.23
C GLU A 707 -4.19 13.31 -12.46
N ASP A 708 -4.36 14.62 -12.27
CA ASP A 708 -4.79 15.56 -13.31
C ASP A 708 -4.14 16.93 -13.07
N ASP A 709 -3.37 17.42 -14.05
CA ASP A 709 -2.66 18.69 -13.95
C ASP A 709 -3.62 19.91 -13.92
N ALA A 710 -4.82 19.80 -14.48
CA ALA A 710 -5.81 20.87 -14.47
C ALA A 710 -6.23 21.25 -13.04
N VAL A 711 -6.22 20.30 -12.10
CA VAL A 711 -6.54 20.53 -10.68
C VAL A 711 -5.66 21.61 -10.06
N LYS A 712 -4.41 21.72 -10.49
CA LYS A 712 -3.48 22.76 -10.01
C LYS A 712 -4.03 24.18 -10.23
N GLY A 713 -4.55 24.44 -11.42
CA GLY A 713 -5.16 25.72 -11.78
C GLY A 713 -6.46 25.98 -11.01
N GLU A 714 -7.30 24.95 -10.87
CA GLU A 714 -8.58 25.04 -10.16
C GLU A 714 -8.38 25.39 -8.67
N ILE A 715 -7.45 24.69 -8.00
CA ILE A 715 -7.12 24.95 -6.59
C ILE A 715 -6.49 26.33 -6.42
N TRP A 716 -5.57 26.72 -7.30
CA TRP A 716 -4.96 28.04 -7.27
C TRP A 716 -6.00 29.16 -7.35
N ALA A 717 -6.94 29.05 -8.28
CA ALA A 717 -8.02 30.03 -8.45
C ALA A 717 -8.90 30.14 -7.20
N ALA A 718 -9.31 28.99 -6.63
CA ALA A 718 -10.12 28.96 -5.42
C ALA A 718 -9.39 29.56 -4.20
N LEU A 719 -8.10 29.23 -4.01
CA LEU A 719 -7.29 29.79 -2.93
C LEU A 719 -6.99 31.28 -3.13
N SER A 720 -6.81 31.75 -4.36
CA SER A 720 -6.60 33.17 -4.70
C SER A 720 -7.85 33.99 -4.38
N ASP A 721 -9.04 33.50 -4.76
CA ASP A 721 -10.30 34.13 -4.42
C ASP A 721 -10.52 34.21 -2.91
N TRP A 722 -10.25 33.11 -2.19
CA TRP A 722 -10.32 33.05 -0.73
C TRP A 722 -9.44 34.12 -0.06
N ILE A 723 -8.16 34.21 -0.45
CA ILE A 723 -7.20 35.18 0.13
C ILE A 723 -7.62 36.63 -0.21
N THR A 724 -8.12 36.86 -1.42
CA THR A 724 -8.56 38.18 -1.87
C THR A 724 -9.77 38.67 -1.10
N ARG A 725 -10.72 37.78 -0.78
CA ARG A 725 -11.88 38.09 0.06
C ARG A 725 -11.47 38.38 1.50
N GLY A 726 -10.59 37.56 2.10
CA GLY A 726 -10.10 37.76 3.47
C GLY A 726 -9.19 38.99 3.68
N LYS A 727 -8.82 39.70 2.62
CA LYS A 727 -8.16 41.01 2.72
C LYS A 727 -9.13 42.19 2.68
N ARG A 728 -10.41 41.94 2.36
CA ARG A 728 -11.46 42.97 2.29
C ARG A 728 -12.31 43.05 3.57
N ASP A 729 -12.26 41.99 4.39
CA ASP A 729 -12.88 41.94 5.73
C ASP A 729 -11.79 42.23 6.80
#